data_859a08caa6632257a2fcba93bb6cbf62
#
_entry.id   859a08caa6632257a2fcba93bb6cbf62
#
_cell.length_a   1.000
_cell.length_b   1.000
_cell.length_c   1.000
_cell.angle_alpha   90.00
_cell.angle_beta   90.00
_cell.angle_gamma   90.00
#
_symmetry.space_group_name_H-M   'P 1'
#
loop_
_entity.id
_entity.type
_entity.pdbx_description
1 polymer ?
#
loop_
_entity_poly.entity_id
_entity_poly.type
_entity_poly.pdbx_seq_one_letter_code
_entity_poly.pdbx_strand_id
1 'polypeptide(L)'
;MRAQLILLGVLCALSAGAAERGFPLITVYPAEVHKGGPQTFAVAQDPRGVLYFGNLHGLMTYDGAWWRMMALPDDQVALSVASDSRGRVAVGMVNDFGYVDGDHLQSLLPRLPADKRELGEVRAICSTPAGFLFVSERRLLMWDGRSLRIAAELDPEKGRRGCYAEDAHVYVYGADGLRQFDPGTFALSAPLLEGKIDAVVGVVRASGAPPVPQGAPEARTTPPLLVAVRDVGFFTLENHQATPFSPAASEWMKKKTVTGASRLADGRLVIATRQHGVAIVDANGEIEQFITDSAGLPDAVISATFLDREGSVWLAMEGPVARLDAASPVTIFDARRGLKGGAADVARFQGQLYVATSHGLHHIDEHGAAQRIEGIRDAWRVLPVDDELIIGSGRGIYHGRANGNFEPIIEKDGEFYDLHRSQADPSRIWVAQRHGLASIRRTNGTWTYEGLVPGVPEYIGSVIEIDGVVWCGSSFNGALRVRDPRGAKPRIQSFGDGETNVFRIGDRVVTVRTPGAIFTVDKNDKLVPDPQLGHIQSPPMFFALVQDQRGDLWINSIPPRVFERQRDGTFAREGKPLVTVTAADIQTLRADSGGAVWFASDKGLFRYEPIASPTPAPPQPAPLILNKPALVLKHNFGRLRIEFAPVSYRPGVEYQYRLDPIDEDWSRWTDQPFIDYTTLAANDYTFRLRARGPSMLPSAERRWALTVLPPWYRTRWAWALWSLLAIAAIVLFTRIRTTALRRQAETLRARVAEKTAELQETVLLLEQANTRLETLSLEDDLTGIANRRNFERALADEWNRARRREQPLALILLDLDHFKALNDRRGHPAGDDCLRRVGAFLAETVKRSGEVVARYGGEEFAILLPGVDADGAIRVAETLREGIERLGSVTASCGVAAIIPTTETSDQLVAGADRALYAAKHSGRNCVRVADESTTGTWLRDASA
;
A
#
# COMPACT_ATOMS: atom_id res chain seq x y z
N MET A 1 52.44 9.02 15.64
CA MET A 1 51.84 7.72 15.98
C MET A 1 50.33 7.80 16.38
N ARG A 2 49.90 8.63 17.32
CA ARG A 2 48.46 8.69 17.68
C ARG A 2 47.56 9.22 16.55
N ALA A 3 47.99 10.21 15.76
CA ALA A 3 47.23 10.75 14.64
C ALA A 3 47.13 9.76 13.45
N GLN A 4 48.15 8.95 13.23
CA GLN A 4 48.16 7.91 12.19
C GLN A 4 47.29 6.71 12.54
N LEU A 5 47.17 6.37 13.85
CA LEU A 5 46.23 5.32 14.32
C LEU A 5 44.77 5.77 14.26
N ILE A 6 44.50 7.04 14.48
CA ILE A 6 43.14 7.58 14.33
C ILE A 6 42.75 7.67 12.83
N LEU A 7 43.68 8.02 11.95
CA LEU A 7 43.45 8.05 10.51
C LEU A 7 43.26 6.65 9.93
N LEU A 8 44.02 5.63 10.41
CA LEU A 8 43.83 4.25 10.05
C LEU A 8 42.49 3.67 10.57
N GLY A 9 42.08 4.06 11.79
CA GLY A 9 40.82 3.66 12.36
C GLY A 9 39.60 4.29 11.62
N VAL A 10 39.72 5.52 11.14
CA VAL A 10 38.69 6.17 10.34
C VAL A 10 38.65 5.63 8.90
N LEU A 11 39.78 5.26 8.32
CA LEU A 11 39.83 4.60 7.01
C LEU A 11 39.28 3.16 7.05
N CYS A 12 39.52 2.41 8.12
CA CYS A 12 38.89 1.09 8.30
C CYS A 12 37.40 1.17 8.56
N ALA A 13 36.90 2.23 9.20
CA ALA A 13 35.46 2.43 9.42
C ALA A 13 34.70 2.86 8.16
N LEU A 14 35.38 3.51 7.21
CA LEU A 14 34.79 3.93 5.93
C LEU A 14 34.73 2.79 4.88
N SER A 15 35.56 1.75 5.02
CA SER A 15 35.53 0.61 4.09
C SER A 15 34.54 -0.51 4.47
N ALA A 16 34.08 -0.55 5.71
CA ALA A 16 33.12 -1.56 6.15
C ALA A 16 31.67 -1.31 5.66
N GLY A 17 31.36 -0.10 5.16
CA GLY A 17 29.98 0.25 4.78
C GLY A 17 29.50 -0.33 3.45
N ALA A 18 30.39 -0.66 2.52
CA ALA A 18 30.02 -1.15 1.18
C ALA A 18 29.66 -2.64 1.16
N ALA A 19 30.36 -3.45 1.97
CA ALA A 19 30.16 -4.90 2.00
C ALA A 19 28.84 -5.36 2.64
N GLU A 20 28.21 -4.52 3.44
CA GLU A 20 26.99 -4.87 4.18
C GLU A 20 25.67 -4.48 3.46
N ARG A 21 25.74 -4.04 2.22
CA ARG A 21 24.54 -3.77 1.44
C ARG A 21 23.96 -5.07 0.88
N GLY A 22 22.71 -5.34 1.24
CA GLY A 22 21.88 -6.36 0.60
C GLY A 22 21.56 -6.01 -0.85
N PHE A 23 20.78 -6.81 -1.51
CA PHE A 23 20.24 -6.47 -2.83
C PHE A 23 19.27 -5.29 -2.74
N PRO A 24 19.32 -4.36 -3.69
CA PRO A 24 18.26 -3.37 -3.85
C PRO A 24 16.92 -4.06 -4.15
N LEU A 25 15.83 -3.40 -3.81
CA LEU A 25 14.52 -3.93 -4.12
C LEU A 25 14.26 -3.82 -5.63
N ILE A 26 13.73 -4.90 -6.20
CA ILE A 26 13.36 -4.99 -7.62
C ILE A 26 11.86 -5.24 -7.71
N THR A 27 11.17 -4.37 -8.41
CA THR A 27 9.76 -4.59 -8.77
C THR A 27 9.69 -4.98 -10.23
N VAL A 28 9.10 -6.14 -10.50
CA VAL A 28 8.95 -6.67 -11.85
C VAL A 28 7.50 -6.53 -12.29
N TYR A 29 7.32 -6.00 -13.50
CA TYR A 29 6.03 -5.88 -14.16
C TYR A 29 6.04 -6.84 -15.35
N PRO A 30 5.47 -8.05 -15.24
CA PRO A 30 5.42 -9.01 -16.35
C PRO A 30 4.45 -8.56 -17.43
N ALA A 31 4.53 -9.18 -18.61
CA ALA A 31 3.73 -8.80 -19.77
C ALA A 31 2.22 -8.85 -19.52
N GLU A 32 1.76 -9.77 -18.69
CA GLU A 32 0.36 -9.90 -18.28
C GLU A 32 -0.16 -8.68 -17.52
N VAL A 33 0.73 -7.99 -16.80
CA VAL A 33 0.42 -6.77 -16.01
C VAL A 33 0.42 -5.55 -16.91
N HIS A 34 1.50 -5.35 -17.70
CA HIS A 34 1.61 -4.15 -18.54
C HIS A 34 0.90 -4.29 -19.90
N LYS A 35 0.46 -5.51 -20.28
CA LYS A 35 -0.30 -5.82 -21.51
C LYS A 35 0.42 -5.42 -22.80
N GLY A 36 1.72 -5.22 -22.74
CA GLY A 36 2.56 -4.90 -23.89
C GLY A 36 3.08 -6.14 -24.60
N GLY A 37 3.69 -5.92 -25.77
CA GLY A 37 4.43 -6.95 -26.49
C GLY A 37 5.69 -7.38 -25.74
N PRO A 38 6.31 -8.48 -26.19
CA PRO A 38 7.43 -9.12 -25.49
C PRO A 38 8.73 -8.32 -25.53
N GLN A 39 8.78 -7.14 -26.13
CA GLN A 39 9.98 -6.35 -26.22
C GLN A 39 9.72 -4.87 -25.97
N THR A 40 10.46 -4.31 -25.03
CA THR A 40 10.45 -2.88 -24.70
C THR A 40 11.81 -2.28 -25.04
N PHE A 41 11.82 -1.15 -25.75
CA PHE A 41 13.02 -0.57 -26.38
C PHE A 41 13.52 0.71 -25.71
N ALA A 42 12.62 1.50 -25.16
CA ALA A 42 12.93 2.83 -24.64
C ALA A 42 12.00 3.19 -23.49
N VAL A 43 12.45 4.09 -22.62
CA VAL A 43 11.66 4.64 -21.51
C VAL A 43 11.88 6.15 -21.44
N ALA A 44 10.82 6.89 -21.18
CA ALA A 44 10.87 8.33 -20.89
C ALA A 44 9.84 8.70 -19.84
N GLN A 45 10.03 9.82 -19.17
CA GLN A 45 9.09 10.34 -18.17
C GLN A 45 8.74 11.79 -18.52
N ASP A 46 7.44 12.12 -18.48
CA ASP A 46 7.00 13.49 -18.69
C ASP A 46 7.04 14.33 -17.38
N PRO A 47 6.95 15.67 -17.44
CA PRO A 47 6.95 16.51 -16.25
C PRO A 47 5.80 16.24 -15.28
N ARG A 48 4.70 15.65 -15.74
CA ARG A 48 3.62 15.21 -14.88
C ARG A 48 3.99 13.96 -14.09
N GLY A 49 5.01 13.21 -14.54
CA GLY A 49 5.52 11.98 -13.98
C GLY A 49 4.92 10.72 -14.60
N VAL A 50 4.25 10.82 -15.73
CA VAL A 50 3.82 9.63 -16.47
C VAL A 50 5.02 9.04 -17.19
N LEU A 51 5.23 7.74 -17.06
CA LEU A 51 6.23 6.99 -17.82
C LEU A 51 5.67 6.53 -19.16
N TYR A 52 6.50 6.60 -20.15
CA TYR A 52 6.23 6.16 -21.51
C TYR A 52 7.27 5.11 -21.90
N PHE A 53 6.80 3.98 -22.39
CA PHE A 53 7.65 2.87 -22.82
C PHE A 53 7.42 2.59 -24.30
N GLY A 54 8.48 2.70 -25.08
CA GLY A 54 8.46 2.24 -26.47
C GLY A 54 8.46 0.72 -26.52
N ASN A 55 7.43 0.13 -27.10
CA ASN A 55 7.20 -1.31 -27.08
C ASN A 55 6.90 -1.86 -28.49
N LEU A 56 7.04 -3.16 -28.64
CA LEU A 56 6.76 -3.86 -29.91
C LEU A 56 5.32 -3.65 -30.42
N HIS A 57 4.36 -3.50 -29.53
CA HIS A 57 2.94 -3.29 -29.88
C HIS A 57 2.50 -1.82 -29.83
N GLY A 58 3.43 -0.88 -29.70
CA GLY A 58 3.13 0.53 -29.68
C GLY A 58 3.72 1.26 -28.50
N LEU A 59 3.03 2.26 -27.97
CA LEU A 59 3.48 3.08 -26.85
C LEU A 59 2.71 2.71 -25.58
N MET A 60 3.41 2.14 -24.60
CA MET A 60 2.84 1.92 -23.27
C MET A 60 3.00 3.13 -22.38
N THR A 61 2.05 3.37 -21.49
CA THR A 61 2.14 4.39 -20.45
C THR A 61 1.90 3.79 -19.08
N TYR A 62 2.58 4.32 -18.07
CA TYR A 62 2.38 3.97 -16.66
C TYR A 62 2.41 5.23 -15.80
N ASP A 63 1.35 5.44 -15.04
CA ASP A 63 1.16 6.63 -14.20
C ASP A 63 1.32 6.35 -12.68
N GLY A 64 1.76 5.15 -12.36
CA GLY A 64 1.89 4.66 -10.98
C GLY A 64 0.70 3.82 -10.50
N ALA A 65 -0.43 3.87 -11.22
CA ALA A 65 -1.60 3.06 -10.92
C ALA A 65 -2.02 2.19 -12.12
N TRP A 66 -1.95 2.74 -13.32
CA TRP A 66 -2.53 2.13 -14.51
C TRP A 66 -1.51 1.99 -15.64
N TRP A 67 -1.45 0.78 -16.19
CA TRP A 67 -0.80 0.51 -17.46
C TRP A 67 -1.80 0.69 -18.60
N ARG A 68 -1.42 1.46 -19.62
CA ARG A 68 -2.24 1.65 -20.82
C ARG A 68 -1.38 1.47 -22.05
N MET A 69 -1.97 0.90 -23.10
CA MET A 69 -1.36 0.74 -24.42
C MET A 69 -2.01 1.69 -25.40
N MET A 70 -1.20 2.49 -26.07
CA MET A 70 -1.58 3.27 -27.23
C MET A 70 -1.06 2.56 -28.48
N ALA A 71 -1.97 2.07 -29.32
CA ALA A 71 -1.61 1.53 -30.62
C ALA A 71 -1.08 2.65 -31.51
N LEU A 72 -0.03 2.37 -32.25
CA LEU A 72 0.52 3.27 -33.24
C LEU A 72 -0.09 3.02 -34.62
N PRO A 73 -0.07 4.01 -35.53
CA PRO A 73 -0.53 3.80 -36.89
C PRO A 73 0.14 2.58 -37.53
N ASP A 74 -0.64 1.78 -38.28
CA ASP A 74 -0.18 0.56 -38.98
C ASP A 74 0.51 -0.47 -38.04
N ASP A 75 0.09 -0.54 -36.77
CA ASP A 75 0.66 -1.43 -35.74
C ASP A 75 2.18 -1.33 -35.63
N GLN A 76 2.73 -0.14 -35.80
CA GLN A 76 4.17 0.11 -35.78
C GLN A 76 4.75 -0.03 -34.37
N VAL A 77 6.04 -0.37 -34.34
CA VAL A 77 6.85 -0.50 -33.13
C VAL A 77 7.34 0.88 -32.68
N ALA A 78 7.17 1.20 -31.40
CA ALA A 78 7.83 2.35 -30.81
C ALA A 78 9.28 2.01 -30.43
N LEU A 79 10.24 2.49 -31.19
CA LEU A 79 11.66 2.19 -30.98
C LEU A 79 12.33 3.16 -30.03
N SER A 80 11.87 4.40 -29.98
CA SER A 80 12.40 5.44 -29.10
C SER A 80 11.29 6.36 -28.60
N VAL A 81 11.47 6.91 -27.41
CA VAL A 81 10.54 7.86 -26.79
C VAL A 81 11.32 8.91 -26.01
N ALA A 82 10.88 10.15 -26.07
CA ALA A 82 11.41 11.24 -25.26
C ALA A 82 10.30 12.20 -24.84
N SER A 83 10.49 12.87 -23.70
CA SER A 83 9.59 13.94 -23.26
C SER A 83 10.36 15.24 -23.06
N ASP A 84 9.71 16.38 -23.29
CA ASP A 84 10.28 17.69 -23.00
C ASP A 84 9.70 18.31 -21.72
N SER A 85 10.30 19.41 -21.29
CA SER A 85 9.88 20.16 -20.12
C SER A 85 8.45 20.73 -20.21
N ARG A 86 7.86 20.79 -21.40
CA ARG A 86 6.47 21.23 -21.65
C ARG A 86 5.47 20.08 -21.62
N GLY A 87 5.95 18.84 -21.43
CA GLY A 87 5.12 17.64 -21.40
C GLY A 87 4.73 17.09 -22.76
N ARG A 88 5.36 17.54 -23.85
CA ARG A 88 5.22 16.91 -25.15
C ARG A 88 6.02 15.62 -25.18
N VAL A 89 5.47 14.57 -25.77
CA VAL A 89 6.09 13.26 -25.91
C VAL A 89 6.32 12.95 -27.38
N ALA A 90 7.56 12.69 -27.74
CA ALA A 90 7.98 12.33 -29.09
C ALA A 90 8.23 10.83 -29.17
N VAL A 91 7.88 10.20 -30.31
CA VAL A 91 8.02 8.78 -30.57
C VAL A 91 8.71 8.56 -31.91
N GLY A 92 9.69 7.67 -31.93
CA GLY A 92 10.39 7.22 -33.11
C GLY A 92 10.06 5.77 -33.45
N MET A 93 9.83 5.47 -34.70
CA MET A 93 9.38 4.20 -35.25
C MET A 93 10.30 3.76 -36.43
N VAL A 94 9.87 2.80 -37.19
CA VAL A 94 10.53 2.40 -38.42
C VAL A 94 9.98 3.25 -39.58
N ASN A 95 10.82 4.02 -40.23
CA ASN A 95 10.46 4.93 -41.30
C ASN A 95 9.36 5.93 -40.96
N ASP A 96 9.06 6.15 -39.65
CA ASP A 96 8.14 7.18 -39.21
C ASP A 96 8.55 7.71 -37.83
N PHE A 97 8.01 8.88 -37.49
CA PHE A 97 8.23 9.53 -36.17
C PHE A 97 7.15 10.59 -35.96
N GLY A 98 6.92 10.92 -34.72
CA GLY A 98 5.88 11.89 -34.42
C GLY A 98 5.82 12.28 -32.95
N TYR A 99 4.70 12.82 -32.54
CA TYR A 99 4.43 13.21 -31.15
C TYR A 99 3.03 12.77 -30.74
N VAL A 100 2.87 12.58 -29.43
CA VAL A 100 1.59 12.22 -28.81
C VAL A 100 0.71 13.46 -28.70
N ASP A 101 -0.51 13.38 -29.23
CA ASP A 101 -1.56 14.38 -29.11
C ASP A 101 -2.85 13.72 -28.59
N GLY A 102 -3.14 13.93 -27.31
CA GLY A 102 -4.23 13.21 -26.62
C GLY A 102 -3.98 11.69 -26.61
N ASP A 103 -4.91 10.95 -27.21
CA ASP A 103 -4.87 9.49 -27.27
C ASP A 103 -4.30 8.96 -28.62
N HIS A 104 -3.68 9.81 -29.42
CA HIS A 104 -3.21 9.48 -30.77
C HIS A 104 -1.78 9.94 -31.02
N LEU A 105 -1.07 9.27 -31.89
CA LEU A 105 0.19 9.73 -32.42
C LEU A 105 -0.06 10.58 -33.68
N GLN A 106 0.51 11.79 -33.67
CA GLN A 106 0.55 12.65 -34.85
C GLN A 106 1.90 12.45 -35.55
N SER A 107 1.89 11.79 -36.71
CA SER A 107 3.08 11.61 -37.54
C SER A 107 3.61 12.95 -38.11
N LEU A 108 4.92 13.10 -38.08
CA LEU A 108 5.65 14.23 -38.69
C LEU A 108 6.24 13.84 -40.05
N LEU A 109 6.21 12.57 -40.43
CA LEU A 109 6.75 12.10 -41.71
C LEU A 109 6.16 12.84 -42.93
N PRO A 110 4.85 13.13 -43.01
CA PRO A 110 4.27 13.85 -44.17
C PRO A 110 4.83 15.24 -44.37
N ARG A 111 5.45 15.86 -43.34
CA ARG A 111 6.07 17.17 -43.42
C ARG A 111 7.45 17.15 -44.11
N LEU A 112 8.03 15.98 -44.34
CA LEU A 112 9.24 15.81 -45.10
C LEU A 112 8.96 15.75 -46.61
N PRO A 113 9.88 16.27 -47.47
CA PRO A 113 9.82 16.00 -48.88
C PRO A 113 9.78 14.52 -49.20
N ALA A 114 9.07 14.12 -50.24
CA ALA A 114 8.79 12.71 -50.55
C ALA A 114 10.09 11.90 -50.74
N ASP A 115 11.12 12.51 -51.37
CA ASP A 115 12.44 11.90 -51.57
C ASP A 115 13.29 11.79 -50.27
N LYS A 116 12.83 12.37 -49.17
CA LYS A 116 13.50 12.36 -47.85
C LYS A 116 12.80 11.52 -46.79
N ARG A 117 11.72 10.80 -47.11
CA ARG A 117 10.88 10.05 -46.17
C ARG A 117 11.46 8.71 -45.77
N GLU A 118 12.42 8.17 -46.55
CA GLU A 118 13.11 6.94 -46.14
C GLU A 118 14.14 7.28 -45.06
N LEU A 119 13.80 6.89 -43.82
CA LEU A 119 14.55 7.20 -42.60
C LEU A 119 15.32 6.02 -42.04
N GLY A 120 14.83 4.80 -42.28
CA GLY A 120 15.22 3.65 -41.51
C GLY A 120 14.65 3.70 -40.08
N GLU A 121 15.34 3.08 -39.14
CA GLU A 121 14.92 3.07 -37.73
C GLU A 121 15.21 4.43 -37.06
N VAL A 122 14.21 4.99 -36.35
CA VAL A 122 14.39 6.19 -35.50
C VAL A 122 14.56 5.72 -34.06
N ARG A 123 15.80 5.42 -33.67
CA ARG A 123 16.10 4.73 -32.43
C ARG A 123 16.49 5.64 -31.25
N ALA A 124 16.73 6.90 -31.50
CA ALA A 124 17.03 7.84 -30.42
C ALA A 124 16.33 9.18 -30.66
N ILE A 125 15.89 9.76 -29.55
CA ILE A 125 15.29 11.08 -29.52
C ILE A 125 15.88 11.82 -28.34
N CYS A 126 16.44 12.99 -28.57
CA CYS A 126 16.88 13.87 -27.49
C CYS A 126 15.95 15.07 -27.37
N SER A 127 15.50 15.34 -26.14
CA SER A 127 14.82 16.58 -25.80
C SER A 127 15.83 17.70 -25.54
N THR A 128 15.68 18.82 -26.21
CA THR A 128 16.53 19.99 -26.06
C THR A 128 15.70 21.25 -25.81
N PRO A 129 16.26 22.34 -25.30
CA PRO A 129 15.51 23.61 -25.18
C PRO A 129 14.92 24.10 -26.51
N ALA A 130 15.57 23.77 -27.66
CA ALA A 130 15.13 24.13 -29.00
C ALA A 130 14.04 23.19 -29.55
N GLY A 131 13.81 22.01 -28.96
CA GLY A 131 12.84 21.03 -29.42
C GLY A 131 13.39 19.60 -29.38
N PHE A 132 12.82 18.70 -30.18
CA PHE A 132 13.25 17.31 -30.25
C PHE A 132 14.20 17.07 -31.42
N LEU A 133 15.35 16.44 -31.12
CA LEU A 133 16.24 15.89 -32.12
C LEU A 133 15.95 14.42 -32.31
N PHE A 134 15.41 14.03 -33.45
CA PHE A 134 15.21 12.64 -33.84
C PHE A 134 16.44 12.14 -34.58
N VAL A 135 16.96 11.01 -34.16
CA VAL A 135 18.13 10.37 -34.72
C VAL A 135 17.68 9.12 -35.47
N SER A 136 17.63 9.20 -36.77
CA SER A 136 17.36 8.05 -37.65
C SER A 136 18.65 7.44 -38.19
N GLU A 137 18.58 6.34 -38.90
CA GLU A 137 19.75 5.75 -39.57
C GLU A 137 20.33 6.67 -40.66
N ARG A 138 19.45 7.43 -41.30
CA ARG A 138 19.82 8.23 -42.47
C ARG A 138 19.90 9.74 -42.20
N ARG A 139 19.23 10.25 -41.13
CA ARG A 139 19.09 11.70 -40.92
C ARG A 139 19.00 12.08 -39.45
N LEU A 140 19.49 13.26 -39.16
CA LEU A 140 19.13 14.01 -37.96
C LEU A 140 17.98 14.97 -38.32
N LEU A 141 16.90 14.91 -37.56
CA LEU A 141 15.70 15.72 -37.77
C LEU A 141 15.41 16.55 -36.53
N MET A 142 15.28 17.85 -36.69
CA MET A 142 14.98 18.76 -35.58
C MET A 142 13.56 19.28 -35.69
N TRP A 143 12.77 19.11 -34.63
CA TRP A 143 11.40 19.59 -34.54
C TRP A 143 11.21 20.50 -33.30
N ASP A 144 10.88 21.77 -33.54
CA ASP A 144 10.72 22.80 -32.50
C ASP A 144 9.29 22.84 -31.90
N GLY A 145 8.37 21.99 -32.37
CA GLY A 145 6.96 21.98 -32.03
C GLY A 145 6.08 22.60 -33.11
N ARG A 146 6.69 23.29 -34.08
CA ARG A 146 5.99 23.92 -35.23
C ARG A 146 6.61 23.52 -36.57
N SER A 147 7.90 23.74 -36.71
CA SER A 147 8.67 23.45 -37.91
C SER A 147 9.53 22.21 -37.76
N LEU A 148 9.64 21.44 -38.82
CA LEU A 148 10.52 20.30 -38.95
C LEU A 148 11.62 20.61 -39.94
N ARG A 149 12.87 20.35 -39.53
CA ARG A 149 14.06 20.60 -40.36
C ARG A 149 14.97 19.37 -40.41
N ILE A 150 15.58 19.12 -41.56
CA ILE A 150 16.66 18.14 -41.67
C ILE A 150 17.92 18.84 -41.20
N ALA A 151 18.50 18.35 -40.09
CA ALA A 151 19.69 18.95 -39.48
C ALA A 151 20.98 18.41 -40.10
N ALA A 152 21.04 17.12 -40.45
CA ALA A 152 22.13 16.48 -41.13
C ALA A 152 21.71 15.20 -41.83
N GLU A 153 22.41 14.87 -42.94
CA GLU A 153 22.34 13.54 -43.55
C GLU A 153 23.40 12.64 -42.86
N LEU A 154 23.05 11.39 -42.62
CA LEU A 154 23.88 10.41 -41.95
C LEU A 154 24.18 9.24 -42.87
N ASP A 155 25.34 8.62 -42.69
CA ASP A 155 25.73 7.40 -43.39
C ASP A 155 25.08 6.18 -42.72
N PRO A 156 24.15 5.49 -43.39
CA PRO A 156 23.49 4.33 -42.82
C PRO A 156 24.43 3.12 -42.62
N GLU A 157 25.54 3.05 -43.35
CA GLU A 157 26.48 1.93 -43.20
C GLU A 157 27.20 1.97 -41.84
N LYS A 158 27.28 3.12 -41.21
CA LYS A 158 27.81 3.28 -39.86
C LYS A 158 26.87 2.85 -38.78
N GLY A 159 25.69 2.32 -39.11
CA GLY A 159 24.78 1.67 -38.22
C GLY A 159 24.07 2.62 -37.24
N ARG A 160 23.63 2.03 -36.13
CA ARG A 160 22.80 2.72 -35.11
C ARG A 160 23.54 3.81 -34.40
N ARG A 161 22.84 4.92 -34.16
CA ARG A 161 23.30 6.05 -33.37
C ARG A 161 22.38 6.35 -32.21
N GLY A 162 22.97 6.84 -31.13
CA GLY A 162 22.25 7.41 -30.00
C GLY A 162 22.44 8.90 -29.91
N CYS A 163 21.69 9.53 -29.03
CA CYS A 163 21.95 10.91 -28.64
C CYS A 163 21.83 11.06 -27.12
N TYR A 164 22.52 12.08 -26.60
CA TYR A 164 22.42 12.53 -25.22
C TYR A 164 22.31 14.05 -25.21
N ALA A 165 21.41 14.59 -24.39
CA ALA A 165 21.25 16.04 -24.25
C ALA A 165 21.18 16.39 -22.74
N GLU A 166 21.95 17.42 -22.39
CA GLU A 166 21.98 18.02 -21.06
C GLU A 166 22.08 19.53 -21.22
N ASP A 167 21.05 20.23 -20.70
CA ASP A 167 20.89 21.66 -20.88
C ASP A 167 20.93 22.07 -22.38
N ALA A 168 21.90 22.90 -22.77
CA ALA A 168 22.09 23.34 -24.16
C ALA A 168 23.05 22.44 -24.96
N HIS A 169 23.66 21.44 -24.32
CA HIS A 169 24.66 20.58 -24.95
C HIS A 169 23.98 19.31 -25.48
N VAL A 170 24.16 19.02 -26.73
CA VAL A 170 23.62 17.86 -27.42
C VAL A 170 24.73 17.05 -28.04
N TYR A 171 24.69 15.75 -27.81
CA TYR A 171 25.72 14.83 -28.33
C TYR A 171 25.05 13.73 -29.14
N VAL A 172 25.69 13.42 -30.28
CA VAL A 172 25.30 12.25 -31.10
C VAL A 172 26.47 11.28 -31.09
N TYR A 173 26.17 10.02 -30.87
CA TYR A 173 27.19 9.00 -30.70
C TYR A 173 26.83 7.69 -31.41
N GLY A 174 27.83 6.90 -31.75
CA GLY A 174 27.65 5.59 -32.41
C GLY A 174 28.97 4.97 -32.82
N ALA A 175 28.98 4.29 -33.97
CA ALA A 175 30.17 3.62 -34.49
C ALA A 175 31.29 4.59 -34.93
N ASP A 176 30.94 5.81 -35.23
CA ASP A 176 31.80 6.88 -35.71
C ASP A 176 32.21 7.86 -34.58
N GLY A 177 32.11 7.45 -33.35
CA GLY A 177 32.53 8.20 -32.18
C GLY A 177 31.44 9.05 -31.53
N LEU A 178 31.85 9.92 -30.64
CA LEU A 178 31.05 10.94 -29.96
C LEU A 178 31.24 12.29 -30.59
N ARG A 179 30.17 12.96 -31.00
CA ARG A 179 30.19 14.30 -31.62
C ARG A 179 29.24 15.22 -30.90
N GLN A 180 29.58 16.48 -30.78
CA GLN A 180 28.65 17.50 -30.29
C GLN A 180 27.80 18.02 -31.48
N PHE A 181 26.50 18.17 -31.23
CA PHE A 181 25.56 18.79 -32.16
C PHE A 181 25.14 20.16 -31.64
N ASP A 182 25.23 21.18 -32.49
CA ASP A 182 24.76 22.53 -32.19
C ASP A 182 23.33 22.73 -32.75
N PRO A 183 22.30 22.82 -31.89
CA PRO A 183 20.91 23.01 -32.33
C PRO A 183 20.66 24.37 -33.03
N GLY A 184 21.54 25.36 -32.85
CA GLY A 184 21.41 26.68 -33.45
C GLY A 184 21.91 26.72 -34.89
N THR A 185 23.07 26.12 -35.15
CA THR A 185 23.72 26.08 -36.45
C THR A 185 23.46 24.78 -37.21
N PHE A 186 22.92 23.74 -36.57
CA PHE A 186 22.77 22.39 -37.10
C PHE A 186 24.09 21.70 -37.45
N ALA A 187 25.20 22.13 -36.87
CA ALA A 187 26.51 21.58 -37.12
C ALA A 187 26.87 20.44 -36.21
N LEU A 188 27.48 19.39 -36.77
CA LEU A 188 28.14 18.33 -36.00
C LEU A 188 29.65 18.64 -35.91
N SER A 189 30.21 18.57 -34.73
CA SER A 189 31.64 18.73 -34.50
C SER A 189 32.45 17.57 -35.11
N ALA A 190 33.77 17.75 -35.20
CA ALA A 190 34.68 16.63 -35.29
C ALA A 190 34.46 15.68 -34.12
N PRO A 191 34.82 14.38 -34.19
CA PRO A 191 34.70 13.48 -33.08
C PRO A 191 35.44 14.02 -31.84
N LEU A 192 34.73 14.09 -30.70
CA LEU A 192 35.33 14.43 -29.41
C LEU A 192 36.01 13.18 -28.78
N LEU A 193 35.52 12.03 -29.15
CA LEU A 193 36.08 10.74 -28.77
C LEU A 193 35.83 9.75 -29.91
N GLU A 194 36.88 9.07 -30.31
CA GLU A 194 36.84 8.05 -31.37
C GLU A 194 36.47 6.66 -30.76
N GLY A 195 35.99 5.76 -31.63
CA GLY A 195 35.59 4.43 -31.25
C GLY A 195 34.06 4.25 -31.25
N LYS A 196 33.64 3.03 -31.08
CA LYS A 196 32.22 2.68 -31.03
C LYS A 196 31.68 3.01 -29.66
N ILE A 197 30.84 4.03 -29.58
CA ILE A 197 30.22 4.49 -28.32
C ILE A 197 28.90 3.76 -28.09
N ASP A 198 28.77 3.11 -26.95
CA ASP A 198 27.55 2.39 -26.56
C ASP A 198 26.60 3.25 -25.73
N ALA A 199 27.12 4.07 -24.82
CA ALA A 199 26.30 4.94 -23.96
C ALA A 199 27.04 6.21 -23.55
N VAL A 200 26.28 7.27 -23.32
CA VAL A 200 26.72 8.55 -22.77
C VAL A 200 25.83 8.94 -21.61
N VAL A 201 26.40 9.39 -20.50
CA VAL A 201 25.67 9.82 -19.30
C VAL A 201 26.30 11.08 -18.73
N GLY A 202 25.52 12.05 -18.31
CA GLY A 202 26.04 13.26 -17.65
C GLY A 202 26.60 12.97 -16.27
N VAL A 203 27.69 13.63 -15.94
CA VAL A 203 28.31 13.56 -14.61
C VAL A 203 27.85 14.78 -13.81
N VAL A 204 26.91 14.59 -12.88
CA VAL A 204 26.56 15.68 -11.94
C VAL A 204 27.77 16.01 -11.08
N ARG A 205 28.19 17.28 -11.01
CA ARG A 205 29.20 17.71 -10.04
C ARG A 205 28.73 17.34 -8.63
N ALA A 206 29.60 16.71 -7.86
CA ALA A 206 29.32 16.39 -6.47
C ALA A 206 28.83 17.66 -5.73
N SER A 207 27.73 17.55 -5.01
CA SER A 207 27.23 18.61 -4.13
C SER A 207 28.26 18.83 -3.01
N GLY A 208 29.13 19.83 -3.19
CA GLY A 208 30.27 20.14 -2.31
C GLY A 208 31.44 20.82 -3.01
N ALA A 209 31.45 20.86 -4.35
CA ALA A 209 32.40 21.73 -5.04
C ALA A 209 32.08 23.19 -4.70
N PRO A 210 33.10 24.01 -4.33
CA PRO A 210 32.89 25.41 -3.99
C PRO A 210 32.17 26.13 -5.15
N PRO A 211 31.19 27.03 -4.84
CA PRO A 211 30.52 27.79 -5.88
C PRO A 211 31.56 28.54 -6.71
N VAL A 212 31.39 28.50 -8.02
CA VAL A 212 32.22 29.31 -8.95
C VAL A 212 32.11 30.75 -8.46
N PRO A 213 33.24 31.48 -8.27
CA PRO A 213 33.23 32.85 -7.83
C PRO A 213 32.35 33.69 -8.75
N GLN A 214 31.41 34.43 -8.22
CA GLN A 214 30.60 35.41 -8.98
C GLN A 214 31.56 36.41 -9.59
N GLY A 215 31.64 36.42 -10.91
CA GLY A 215 32.50 37.38 -11.66
C GLY A 215 33.58 36.75 -12.53
N ALA A 216 33.78 35.44 -12.54
CA ALA A 216 34.55 34.79 -13.60
C ALA A 216 33.75 34.89 -14.93
N PRO A 217 34.37 35.25 -16.07
CA PRO A 217 33.68 35.19 -17.34
C PRO A 217 33.13 33.78 -17.51
N GLU A 218 31.87 33.65 -17.94
CA GLU A 218 31.22 32.39 -18.28
C GLU A 218 32.03 31.67 -19.37
N ALA A 219 33.16 31.07 -18.98
CA ALA A 219 33.72 29.96 -19.74
C ALA A 219 32.64 28.85 -19.60
N ARG A 220 31.88 28.64 -20.67
CA ARG A 220 30.92 27.52 -20.84
C ARG A 220 31.70 26.21 -20.72
N THR A 221 32.03 25.81 -19.50
CA THR A 221 32.63 24.50 -19.25
C THR A 221 31.57 23.48 -19.55
N THR A 222 31.78 22.70 -20.59
CA THR A 222 30.95 21.51 -20.89
C THR A 222 30.84 20.64 -19.64
N PRO A 223 29.64 20.23 -19.24
CA PRO A 223 29.51 19.32 -18.09
C PRO A 223 30.31 18.03 -18.40
N PRO A 224 30.99 17.45 -17.41
CA PRO A 224 31.73 16.23 -17.59
C PRO A 224 30.78 15.11 -18.01
N LEU A 225 31.15 14.31 -19.00
CA LEU A 225 30.39 13.17 -19.51
C LEU A 225 31.06 11.87 -19.15
N LEU A 226 30.32 10.87 -18.77
CA LEU A 226 30.76 9.49 -18.72
C LEU A 226 30.39 8.81 -20.04
N VAL A 227 31.41 8.26 -20.73
CA VAL A 227 31.26 7.67 -22.05
C VAL A 227 31.68 6.20 -22.00
N ALA A 228 30.81 5.30 -22.42
CA ALA A 228 31.10 3.87 -22.59
C ALA A 228 31.60 3.62 -24.03
N VAL A 229 32.87 3.31 -24.19
CA VAL A 229 33.48 2.94 -25.47
C VAL A 229 33.55 1.42 -25.54
N ARG A 230 32.88 0.82 -26.54
CA ARG A 230 32.78 -0.62 -26.69
C ARG A 230 34.18 -1.26 -26.77
N ASP A 231 34.35 -2.36 -26.06
CA ASP A 231 35.56 -3.19 -25.96
C ASP A 231 36.79 -2.44 -25.39
N VAL A 232 36.66 -1.19 -25.00
CA VAL A 232 37.74 -0.36 -24.45
C VAL A 232 37.49 -0.07 -22.96
N GLY A 233 36.38 0.56 -22.62
CA GLY A 233 36.05 0.88 -21.24
C GLY A 233 35.24 2.17 -21.06
N PHE A 234 35.20 2.63 -19.82
CA PHE A 234 34.56 3.89 -19.45
C PHE A 234 35.57 5.03 -19.39
N PHE A 235 35.17 6.18 -19.89
CA PHE A 235 35.95 7.41 -19.88
C PHE A 235 35.09 8.54 -19.31
N THR A 236 35.73 9.38 -18.51
CA THR A 236 35.18 10.69 -18.18
C THR A 236 35.73 11.71 -19.22
N LEU A 237 34.83 12.36 -19.93
CA LEU A 237 35.17 13.42 -20.90
C LEU A 237 34.86 14.77 -20.26
N GLU A 238 35.93 15.55 -20.02
CA GLU A 238 35.83 16.91 -19.50
C GLU A 238 36.72 17.84 -20.32
N ASN A 239 36.20 18.98 -20.78
CA ASN A 239 36.93 19.96 -21.61
C ASN A 239 37.63 19.30 -22.79
N HIS A 240 37.01 18.37 -23.50
CA HIS A 240 37.53 17.58 -24.61
C HIS A 240 38.71 16.64 -24.25
N GLN A 241 38.98 16.43 -22.98
CA GLN A 241 39.97 15.46 -22.54
C GLN A 241 39.29 14.22 -21.96
N ALA A 242 39.62 13.07 -22.52
CA ALA A 242 39.11 11.80 -22.06
C ALA A 242 40.09 11.18 -21.05
N THR A 243 39.57 10.89 -19.83
CA THR A 243 40.34 10.20 -18.80
C THR A 243 39.65 8.87 -18.49
N PRO A 244 40.42 7.75 -18.37
CA PRO A 244 39.84 6.48 -18.01
C PRO A 244 39.10 6.57 -16.66
N PHE A 245 37.89 5.94 -16.60
CA PHE A 245 37.09 5.85 -15.41
C PHE A 245 36.85 4.39 -15.09
N SER A 246 36.91 4.03 -13.80
CA SER A 246 36.60 2.68 -13.31
C SER A 246 37.31 1.56 -14.10
N PRO A 247 38.56 1.21 -13.77
CA PRO A 247 39.22 0.05 -14.39
C PRO A 247 38.41 -1.24 -14.21
N ALA A 248 37.79 -1.43 -13.04
CA ALA A 248 36.98 -2.60 -12.74
C ALA A 248 35.72 -2.72 -13.62
N ALA A 249 34.94 -1.63 -13.75
CA ALA A 249 33.79 -1.61 -14.61
C ALA A 249 34.18 -1.69 -16.09
N SER A 250 35.31 -1.08 -16.49
CA SER A 250 35.84 -1.14 -17.84
C SER A 250 36.27 -2.57 -18.21
N GLU A 251 36.92 -3.31 -17.31
CA GLU A 251 37.27 -4.70 -17.53
C GLU A 251 36.04 -5.60 -17.60
N TRP A 252 35.07 -5.39 -16.71
CA TRP A 252 33.82 -6.11 -16.73
C TRP A 252 33.01 -5.93 -18.02
N MET A 253 33.01 -4.72 -18.61
CA MET A 253 32.25 -4.46 -19.84
C MET A 253 32.93 -4.96 -21.13
N LYS A 254 34.20 -5.38 -21.08
CA LYS A 254 34.84 -5.93 -22.27
C LYS A 254 34.05 -7.08 -22.86
N LYS A 255 33.86 -7.06 -24.18
CA LYS A 255 33.02 -8.01 -24.94
C LYS A 255 31.53 -7.96 -24.60
N LYS A 256 31.07 -6.95 -23.85
CA LYS A 256 29.64 -6.76 -23.56
C LYS A 256 29.13 -5.49 -24.24
N THR A 257 27.86 -5.49 -24.58
CA THR A 257 27.21 -4.26 -25.12
C THR A 257 26.55 -3.54 -23.96
N VAL A 258 26.99 -2.34 -23.64
CA VAL A 258 26.32 -1.46 -22.71
C VAL A 258 25.06 -0.90 -23.39
N THR A 259 23.91 -1.10 -22.78
CA THR A 259 22.62 -0.62 -23.32
C THR A 259 22.15 0.66 -22.66
N GLY A 260 22.74 1.04 -21.54
CA GLY A 260 22.49 2.29 -20.85
C GLY A 260 23.25 2.37 -19.54
N ALA A 261 23.36 3.58 -19.04
CA ALA A 261 23.85 3.84 -17.70
C ALA A 261 23.02 4.97 -17.08
N SER A 262 22.89 4.95 -15.77
CA SER A 262 22.16 5.98 -15.01
C SER A 262 22.98 6.36 -13.78
N ARG A 263 23.12 7.66 -13.52
CA ARG A 263 23.80 8.16 -12.32
C ARG A 263 22.80 8.48 -11.23
N LEU A 264 22.98 7.88 -10.08
CA LEU A 264 22.17 8.13 -8.89
C LEU A 264 22.59 9.44 -8.20
N ALA A 265 21.69 10.00 -7.40
CA ALA A 265 21.94 11.25 -6.67
C ALA A 265 23.11 11.16 -5.67
N ASP A 266 23.43 9.97 -5.17
CA ASP A 266 24.56 9.69 -4.28
C ASP A 266 25.89 9.50 -5.02
N GLY A 267 25.91 9.65 -6.33
CA GLY A 267 27.07 9.55 -7.18
C GLY A 267 27.37 8.17 -7.74
N ARG A 268 26.68 7.12 -7.29
CA ARG A 268 26.79 5.78 -7.85
C ARG A 268 26.26 5.70 -9.26
N LEU A 269 26.74 4.72 -10.00
CA LEU A 269 26.32 4.45 -11.38
C LEU A 269 25.64 3.08 -11.45
N VAL A 270 24.54 3.03 -12.19
CA VAL A 270 23.85 1.80 -12.57
C VAL A 270 24.12 1.57 -14.05
N ILE A 271 24.90 0.58 -14.38
CA ILE A 271 25.33 0.27 -15.75
C ILE A 271 24.64 -1.02 -16.19
N ALA A 272 23.85 -0.94 -17.25
CA ALA A 272 23.16 -2.09 -17.82
C ALA A 272 23.85 -2.60 -19.08
N THR A 273 23.86 -3.90 -19.21
CA THR A 273 24.35 -4.58 -20.41
C THR A 273 23.25 -5.42 -21.04
N ARG A 274 23.40 -5.71 -22.32
CA ARG A 274 22.36 -6.42 -23.08
C ARG A 274 22.02 -7.80 -22.51
N GLN A 275 23.02 -8.57 -22.03
CA GLN A 275 22.86 -10.00 -21.66
C GLN A 275 23.45 -10.39 -20.32
N HIS A 276 24.03 -9.45 -19.58
CA HIS A 276 24.74 -9.75 -18.34
C HIS A 276 24.21 -8.97 -17.14
N GLY A 277 22.95 -8.53 -17.23
CA GLY A 277 22.30 -7.78 -16.17
C GLY A 277 22.88 -6.38 -15.97
N VAL A 278 22.92 -5.96 -14.72
CA VAL A 278 23.29 -4.62 -14.27
C VAL A 278 24.48 -4.69 -13.30
N ALA A 279 25.41 -3.76 -13.43
CA ALA A 279 26.44 -3.49 -12.41
C ALA A 279 26.11 -2.17 -11.70
N ILE A 280 26.19 -2.17 -10.37
CA ILE A 280 26.19 -0.95 -9.56
C ILE A 280 27.63 -0.63 -9.21
N VAL A 281 28.08 0.57 -9.56
CA VAL A 281 29.44 1.07 -9.38
C VAL A 281 29.39 2.24 -8.42
N ASP A 282 30.29 2.29 -7.46
CA ASP A 282 30.37 3.38 -6.49
C ASP A 282 30.91 4.69 -7.12
N ALA A 283 30.95 5.77 -6.33
CA ALA A 283 31.46 7.05 -6.79
C ALA A 283 32.96 7.04 -7.12
N ASN A 284 33.72 6.06 -6.62
CA ASN A 284 35.15 5.88 -6.87
C ASN A 284 35.42 5.01 -8.10
N GLY A 285 34.37 4.39 -8.66
CA GLY A 285 34.50 3.54 -9.82
C GLY A 285 34.66 2.03 -9.49
N GLU A 286 34.52 1.65 -8.25
CA GLU A 286 34.54 0.25 -7.84
C GLU A 286 33.16 -0.40 -7.99
N ILE A 287 33.13 -1.67 -8.42
CA ILE A 287 31.86 -2.41 -8.57
C ILE A 287 31.39 -2.85 -7.19
N GLU A 288 30.30 -2.24 -6.73
CA GLU A 288 29.64 -2.65 -5.47
C GLU A 288 28.87 -3.97 -5.64
N GLN A 289 28.18 -4.15 -6.77
CA GLN A 289 27.22 -5.25 -6.91
C GLN A 289 26.86 -5.55 -8.36
N PHE A 290 26.61 -6.84 -8.63
CA PHE A 290 25.98 -7.31 -9.85
C PHE A 290 24.51 -7.70 -9.59
N ILE A 291 23.63 -7.26 -10.46
CA ILE A 291 22.20 -7.59 -10.44
C ILE A 291 21.90 -8.40 -11.71
N THR A 292 21.76 -9.70 -11.54
CA THR A 292 21.49 -10.66 -12.61
C THR A 292 20.22 -11.45 -12.28
N ASP A 293 19.92 -12.48 -13.05
CA ASP A 293 18.87 -13.47 -12.76
C ASP A 293 18.98 -14.06 -11.35
N SER A 294 20.21 -14.42 -10.96
CA SER A 294 20.48 -14.92 -9.61
C SER A 294 20.22 -13.90 -8.50
N ALA A 295 20.21 -12.61 -8.83
CA ALA A 295 19.85 -11.51 -7.93
C ALA A 295 18.36 -11.11 -8.03
N GLY A 296 17.55 -11.83 -8.81
CA GLY A 296 16.12 -11.62 -8.94
C GLY A 296 15.70 -10.71 -10.08
N LEU A 297 16.60 -10.36 -10.99
CA LEU A 297 16.24 -9.74 -12.25
C LEU A 297 15.70 -10.82 -13.19
N PRO A 298 14.49 -10.71 -13.74
CA PRO A 298 14.01 -11.66 -14.72
C PRO A 298 14.83 -11.47 -15.99
N ASP A 299 15.03 -12.51 -16.73
CA ASP A 299 15.85 -12.63 -17.92
C ASP A 299 16.75 -11.42 -18.27
N ALA A 300 17.99 -11.68 -18.60
CA ALA A 300 19.06 -10.69 -18.58
C ALA A 300 19.14 -9.75 -19.81
N VAL A 301 18.19 -9.83 -20.76
CA VAL A 301 18.24 -8.97 -21.97
C VAL A 301 17.61 -7.61 -21.70
N ILE A 302 18.49 -6.65 -21.42
CA ILE A 302 18.11 -5.26 -21.16
C ILE A 302 18.32 -4.44 -22.44
N SER A 303 17.30 -3.74 -22.89
CA SER A 303 17.30 -2.89 -24.09
C SER A 303 17.65 -1.43 -23.79
N ALA A 304 17.14 -0.91 -22.66
CA ALA A 304 17.39 0.47 -22.25
C ALA A 304 17.23 0.64 -20.72
N THR A 305 17.83 1.72 -20.21
CA THR A 305 17.66 2.15 -18.81
C THR A 305 17.15 3.57 -18.75
N PHE A 306 16.42 3.87 -17.69
CA PHE A 306 15.92 5.23 -17.45
C PHE A 306 15.87 5.51 -15.94
N LEU A 307 16.45 6.61 -15.50
CA LEU A 307 16.36 7.09 -14.12
C LEU A 307 15.13 7.96 -13.98
N ASP A 308 14.18 7.53 -13.16
CA ASP A 308 12.99 8.32 -12.85
C ASP A 308 13.29 9.44 -11.84
N ARG A 309 12.37 10.37 -11.72
CA ARG A 309 12.50 11.50 -10.78
C ARG A 309 12.45 11.12 -9.29
N GLU A 310 12.06 9.87 -8.96
CA GLU A 310 12.12 9.34 -7.61
C GLU A 310 13.47 8.68 -7.28
N GLY A 311 14.38 8.61 -8.26
CA GLY A 311 15.71 8.04 -8.14
C GLY A 311 15.77 6.53 -8.36
N SER A 312 14.73 5.91 -8.91
CA SER A 312 14.75 4.50 -9.29
C SER A 312 15.10 4.32 -10.75
N VAL A 313 15.78 3.23 -11.08
CA VAL A 313 16.17 2.91 -12.45
C VAL A 313 15.18 1.92 -13.06
N TRP A 314 14.56 2.33 -14.15
CA TRP A 314 13.70 1.47 -14.95
C TRP A 314 14.52 0.75 -16.01
N LEU A 315 14.26 -0.53 -16.16
CA LEU A 315 14.91 -1.43 -17.10
C LEU A 315 13.87 -1.88 -18.13
N ALA A 316 14.03 -1.44 -19.37
CA ALA A 316 13.27 -1.97 -20.48
C ALA A 316 13.89 -3.32 -20.90
N MET A 317 13.11 -4.39 -20.88
CA MET A 317 13.62 -5.74 -21.06
C MET A 317 12.85 -6.51 -22.13
N GLU A 318 13.38 -7.67 -22.52
CA GLU A 318 12.63 -8.66 -23.29
C GLU A 318 11.67 -9.39 -22.35
N GLY A 319 10.34 -9.20 -22.53
CA GLY A 319 9.26 -9.70 -21.69
C GLY A 319 8.82 -8.68 -20.67
N PRO A 320 9.35 -8.66 -19.48
CA PRO A 320 8.93 -7.76 -18.42
C PRO A 320 9.59 -6.36 -18.53
N VAL A 321 9.02 -5.44 -17.75
CA VAL A 321 9.69 -4.20 -17.36
C VAL A 321 10.08 -4.34 -15.87
N ALA A 322 11.29 -3.92 -15.51
CA ALA A 322 11.70 -3.94 -14.11
C ALA A 322 12.03 -2.54 -13.61
N ARG A 323 11.75 -2.30 -12.32
CA ARG A 323 12.15 -1.10 -11.59
C ARG A 323 13.13 -1.50 -10.50
N LEU A 324 14.30 -0.92 -10.52
CA LEU A 324 15.39 -1.17 -9.59
C LEU A 324 15.52 0.04 -8.63
N ASP A 325 15.25 -0.19 -7.36
CA ASP A 325 15.35 0.87 -6.33
C ASP A 325 16.78 0.99 -5.79
N ALA A 326 17.75 1.24 -6.67
CA ALA A 326 19.16 1.29 -6.32
C ALA A 326 19.55 2.43 -5.36
N ALA A 327 18.81 3.54 -5.38
CA ALA A 327 18.97 4.67 -4.47
C ALA A 327 18.17 4.53 -3.17
N SER A 328 17.41 3.44 -3.00
CA SER A 328 16.62 3.22 -1.80
C SER A 328 17.52 3.04 -0.57
N PRO A 329 17.15 3.62 0.58
CA PRO A 329 17.80 3.30 1.84
C PRO A 329 17.52 1.87 2.31
N VAL A 330 16.64 1.14 1.61
CA VAL A 330 16.23 -0.22 1.95
C VAL A 330 16.91 -1.22 1.03
N THR A 331 17.56 -2.21 1.62
CA THR A 331 18.12 -3.38 0.92
C THR A 331 17.70 -4.68 1.60
N ILE A 332 17.81 -5.81 0.90
CA ILE A 332 17.40 -7.13 1.40
C ILE A 332 18.54 -8.15 1.28
N PHE A 333 18.71 -8.95 2.32
CA PHE A 333 19.47 -10.19 2.32
C PHE A 333 18.50 -11.36 2.38
N ASP A 334 18.55 -12.23 1.39
CA ASP A 334 17.65 -13.37 1.26
C ASP A 334 18.38 -14.60 0.69
N ALA A 335 17.63 -15.57 0.22
CA ALA A 335 18.19 -16.80 -0.36
C ALA A 335 19.18 -16.55 -1.51
N ARG A 336 19.04 -15.44 -2.24
CA ARG A 336 19.95 -15.03 -3.31
C ARG A 336 21.35 -14.67 -2.82
N ARG A 337 21.44 -14.22 -1.57
CA ARG A 337 22.71 -13.98 -0.85
C ARG A 337 23.11 -15.16 0.04
N GLY A 338 22.46 -16.32 -0.09
CA GLY A 338 22.73 -17.51 0.71
C GLY A 338 21.98 -17.55 2.05
N LEU A 339 21.19 -16.53 2.40
CA LEU A 339 20.40 -16.52 3.63
C LEU A 339 19.17 -17.43 3.47
N LYS A 340 19.28 -18.66 3.96
CA LYS A 340 18.23 -19.68 3.86
C LYS A 340 17.26 -19.56 5.04
N GLY A 341 15.96 -19.63 4.73
CA GLY A 341 14.87 -19.52 5.70
C GLY A 341 14.52 -18.07 6.07
N GLY A 342 13.40 -17.89 6.74
CA GLY A 342 12.99 -16.59 7.29
C GLY A 342 13.96 -16.14 8.40
N ALA A 343 14.33 -14.88 8.40
CA ALA A 343 15.13 -14.28 9.46
C ALA A 343 14.26 -14.03 10.70
N ALA A 344 14.76 -14.40 11.87
CA ALA A 344 14.10 -14.23 13.16
C ALA A 344 14.74 -13.13 14.00
N ASP A 345 16.09 -13.01 13.97
CA ASP A 345 16.83 -12.01 14.72
C ASP A 345 18.16 -11.71 14.04
N VAL A 346 18.79 -10.60 14.41
CA VAL A 346 20.09 -10.18 13.87
C VAL A 346 20.90 -9.45 14.93
N ALA A 347 22.20 -9.70 14.95
CA ALA A 347 23.11 -8.97 15.83
C ALA A 347 24.48 -8.78 15.18
N ARG A 348 25.13 -7.66 15.52
CA ARG A 348 26.50 -7.39 15.16
C ARG A 348 27.43 -7.87 16.26
N PHE A 349 28.41 -8.67 15.89
CA PHE A 349 29.41 -9.20 16.80
C PHE A 349 30.80 -9.18 16.17
N GLN A 350 31.75 -8.54 16.85
CA GLN A 350 33.13 -8.36 16.38
C GLN A 350 33.23 -7.81 14.95
N GLY A 351 32.37 -6.86 14.61
CA GLY A 351 32.31 -6.24 13.30
C GLY A 351 31.53 -7.02 12.23
N GLN A 352 31.19 -8.26 12.46
CA GLN A 352 30.42 -9.11 11.54
C GLN A 352 28.95 -9.18 11.93
N LEU A 353 28.09 -9.43 10.95
CA LEU A 353 26.65 -9.54 11.14
C LEU A 353 26.24 -11.01 11.21
N TYR A 354 25.53 -11.38 12.28
CA TYR A 354 24.99 -12.71 12.50
C TYR A 354 23.47 -12.66 12.42
N VAL A 355 22.89 -13.60 11.68
CA VAL A 355 21.46 -13.69 11.41
C VAL A 355 20.90 -15.03 11.88
N ALA A 356 19.98 -14.97 12.82
CA ALA A 356 19.20 -16.12 13.24
C ALA A 356 18.09 -16.40 12.22
N THR A 357 17.99 -17.63 11.76
CA THR A 357 16.96 -18.05 10.80
C THR A 357 16.32 -19.37 11.19
N SER A 358 15.17 -19.69 10.60
CA SER A 358 14.53 -21.00 10.74
C SER A 358 15.40 -22.17 10.23
N HIS A 359 16.51 -21.90 9.55
CA HIS A 359 17.45 -22.89 9.02
C HIS A 359 18.83 -22.81 9.70
N GLY A 360 18.92 -22.18 10.85
CA GLY A 360 20.12 -22.06 11.66
C GLY A 360 20.69 -20.65 11.74
N LEU A 361 21.90 -20.55 12.23
CA LEU A 361 22.64 -19.29 12.34
C LEU A 361 23.46 -19.08 11.05
N HIS A 362 23.42 -17.86 10.56
CA HIS A 362 24.23 -17.42 9.41
C HIS A 362 25.10 -16.23 9.82
N HIS A 363 26.30 -16.12 9.27
CA HIS A 363 27.06 -14.87 9.30
C HIS A 363 27.11 -14.25 7.91
N ILE A 364 27.09 -12.94 7.83
CA ILE A 364 27.27 -12.19 6.59
C ILE A 364 28.77 -11.89 6.47
N ASP A 365 29.38 -12.35 5.41
CA ASP A 365 30.81 -12.15 5.15
C ASP A 365 31.08 -10.74 4.58
N GLU A 366 32.35 -10.41 4.37
CA GLU A 366 32.83 -9.15 3.82
C GLU A 366 32.32 -8.85 2.39
N HIS A 367 31.83 -9.86 1.67
CA HIS A 367 31.23 -9.74 0.35
C HIS A 367 29.69 -9.65 0.39
N GLY A 368 29.10 -9.68 1.58
CA GLY A 368 27.65 -9.64 1.80
C GLY A 368 26.95 -10.97 1.54
N ALA A 369 27.68 -12.07 1.44
CA ALA A 369 27.10 -13.40 1.32
C ALA A 369 26.84 -14.02 2.71
N ALA A 370 25.68 -14.65 2.86
CA ALA A 370 25.31 -15.35 4.08
C ALA A 370 25.84 -16.75 4.07
N GLN A 371 26.70 -17.05 5.03
CA GLN A 371 27.29 -18.37 5.22
C GLN A 371 26.70 -19.02 6.47
N ARG A 372 26.17 -20.23 6.30
CA ARG A 372 25.60 -20.98 7.41
C ARG A 372 26.66 -21.46 8.37
N ILE A 373 26.40 -21.31 9.64
CA ILE A 373 27.23 -21.85 10.71
C ILE A 373 26.74 -23.27 11.05
N GLU A 374 27.65 -24.23 11.07
CA GLU A 374 27.32 -25.62 11.36
C GLU A 374 26.95 -25.81 12.86
N GLY A 375 26.21 -26.87 13.14
CA GLY A 375 25.85 -27.26 14.50
C GLY A 375 24.53 -26.69 15.04
N ILE A 376 24.03 -25.57 14.47
CA ILE A 376 22.76 -24.96 14.87
C ILE A 376 21.72 -25.20 13.78
N ARG A 377 20.63 -25.92 14.10
CA ARG A 377 19.61 -26.31 13.12
C ARG A 377 18.58 -25.24 12.86
N ASP A 378 18.21 -24.51 13.89
CA ASP A 378 17.31 -23.37 13.89
C ASP A 378 17.81 -22.33 14.89
N ALA A 379 17.59 -21.06 14.64
CA ALA A 379 17.98 -20.00 15.54
C ALA A 379 16.85 -18.94 15.56
N TRP A 380 16.48 -18.49 16.77
CA TRP A 380 15.39 -17.54 16.97
C TRP A 380 15.89 -16.23 17.56
N ARG A 381 16.95 -16.29 18.37
CA ARG A 381 17.58 -15.12 18.98
C ARG A 381 19.10 -15.23 18.91
N VAL A 382 19.74 -14.10 18.76
CA VAL A 382 21.20 -13.98 18.80
C VAL A 382 21.58 -12.81 19.72
N LEU A 383 22.36 -13.11 20.75
CA LEU A 383 22.80 -12.12 21.75
C LEU A 383 24.32 -12.12 21.86
N PRO A 384 25.00 -11.04 21.46
CA PRO A 384 26.42 -10.84 21.73
C PRO A 384 26.66 -10.59 23.22
N VAL A 385 27.60 -11.33 23.80
CA VAL A 385 27.99 -11.18 25.18
C VAL A 385 29.52 -11.29 25.27
N ASP A 386 30.17 -10.16 25.56
CA ASP A 386 31.64 -10.07 25.65
C ASP A 386 32.36 -10.60 24.40
N ASP A 387 32.98 -11.78 24.47
CA ASP A 387 33.72 -12.46 23.38
C ASP A 387 32.96 -13.65 22.77
N GLU A 388 31.67 -13.83 23.11
CA GLU A 388 30.85 -14.97 22.70
C GLU A 388 29.48 -14.51 22.18
N LEU A 389 28.88 -15.36 21.35
CA LEU A 389 27.46 -15.26 20.95
C LEU A 389 26.66 -16.30 21.72
N ILE A 390 25.51 -15.87 22.25
CA ILE A 390 24.52 -16.76 22.83
C ILE A 390 23.34 -16.86 21.87
N ILE A 391 22.98 -18.08 21.53
CA ILE A 391 21.95 -18.38 20.54
C ILE A 391 20.78 -19.09 21.21
N GLY A 392 19.60 -18.50 21.14
CA GLY A 392 18.35 -19.17 21.50
C GLY A 392 17.75 -19.86 20.30
N SER A 393 17.34 -21.10 20.45
CA SER A 393 16.69 -21.91 19.42
C SER A 393 15.44 -22.62 19.94
N GLY A 394 14.72 -23.32 19.10
CA GLY A 394 13.60 -24.16 19.53
C GLY A 394 14.03 -25.34 20.40
N ARG A 395 15.29 -25.74 20.29
CA ARG A 395 15.80 -26.97 20.92
C ARG A 395 16.90 -26.76 21.95
N GLY A 396 17.28 -25.55 22.25
CA GLY A 396 18.35 -25.30 23.20
C GLY A 396 18.85 -23.87 23.18
N ILE A 397 19.80 -23.63 24.06
CA ILE A 397 20.63 -22.43 24.11
C ILE A 397 22.06 -22.86 23.86
N TYR A 398 22.67 -22.18 22.90
CA TYR A 398 24.06 -22.47 22.50
C TYR A 398 24.95 -21.26 22.77
N HIS A 399 26.23 -21.46 22.97
CA HIS A 399 27.23 -20.41 23.02
C HIS A 399 28.41 -20.76 22.11
N GLY A 400 29.09 -19.76 21.62
CA GLY A 400 30.25 -19.92 20.76
C GLY A 400 30.91 -18.59 20.44
N ARG A 401 32.14 -18.66 19.88
CA ARG A 401 32.89 -17.48 19.42
C ARG A 401 32.68 -17.28 17.93
N ALA A 402 32.97 -16.07 17.46
CA ALA A 402 33.07 -15.82 16.03
C ALA A 402 34.00 -16.82 15.38
N ASN A 403 33.58 -17.49 14.32
CA ASN A 403 34.33 -18.54 13.60
C ASN A 403 34.65 -19.81 14.42
N GLY A 404 33.98 -20.02 15.58
CA GLY A 404 34.15 -21.21 16.43
C GLY A 404 32.98 -22.18 16.34
N ASN A 405 33.17 -23.32 16.97
CA ASN A 405 32.07 -24.25 17.18
C ASN A 405 31.12 -23.70 18.24
N PHE A 406 29.83 -23.92 18.02
CA PHE A 406 28.80 -23.61 19.00
C PHE A 406 28.53 -24.86 19.84
N GLU A 407 28.59 -24.66 21.14
CA GLU A 407 28.36 -25.72 22.13
C GLU A 407 27.02 -25.46 22.85
N PRO A 408 26.25 -26.50 23.19
CA PRO A 408 25.04 -26.34 23.93
C PRO A 408 25.30 -25.97 25.39
N ILE A 409 24.62 -24.94 25.89
CA ILE A 409 24.48 -24.69 27.33
C ILE A 409 23.38 -25.60 27.87
N ILE A 410 22.32 -25.77 27.10
CA ILE A 410 21.22 -26.69 27.37
C ILE A 410 20.62 -27.16 26.05
N GLU A 411 20.42 -28.47 25.92
CA GLU A 411 19.63 -29.09 24.85
C GLU A 411 18.34 -29.63 25.48
N LYS A 412 17.24 -28.93 25.21
CA LYS A 412 15.91 -29.29 25.67
C LYS A 412 14.88 -28.57 24.80
N ASP A 413 13.81 -29.25 24.44
CA ASP A 413 12.65 -28.61 23.85
C ASP A 413 12.12 -27.54 24.81
N GLY A 414 12.31 -26.27 24.47
CA GLY A 414 12.00 -25.16 25.37
C GLY A 414 11.47 -23.94 24.67
N GLU A 415 11.60 -23.86 23.34
CA GLU A 415 11.21 -22.71 22.57
C GLU A 415 11.67 -21.40 23.23
N PHE A 416 12.94 -21.04 23.03
CA PHE A 416 13.60 -19.92 23.68
C PHE A 416 13.35 -18.64 22.87
N TYR A 417 12.38 -17.84 23.31
CA TYR A 417 11.82 -16.70 22.57
C TYR A 417 12.65 -15.43 22.67
N ASP A 418 13.27 -15.15 23.85
CA ASP A 418 14.04 -13.93 24.03
C ASP A 418 15.17 -14.10 25.04
N LEU A 419 16.25 -13.34 24.85
CA LEU A 419 17.48 -13.37 25.65
C LEU A 419 17.84 -11.94 26.06
N HIS A 420 18.05 -11.70 27.36
CA HIS A 420 18.42 -10.39 27.88
C HIS A 420 19.55 -10.48 28.87
N ARG A 421 20.69 -9.81 28.58
CA ARG A 421 21.80 -9.74 29.52
C ARG A 421 21.40 -8.91 30.73
N SER A 422 21.58 -9.46 31.93
CA SER A 422 21.30 -8.77 33.17
C SER A 422 22.23 -7.55 33.35
N GLN A 423 21.62 -6.43 33.74
CA GLN A 423 22.38 -5.22 34.08
C GLN A 423 22.93 -5.26 35.49
N ALA A 424 22.20 -5.88 36.40
CA ALA A 424 22.59 -6.04 37.79
C ALA A 424 23.69 -7.10 37.95
N ASP A 425 23.68 -8.14 37.15
CA ASP A 425 24.69 -9.22 37.13
C ASP A 425 25.09 -9.55 35.70
N PRO A 426 26.08 -8.85 35.10
CA PRO A 426 26.47 -9.05 33.70
C PRO A 426 26.93 -10.48 33.35
N SER A 427 27.18 -11.33 34.36
CA SER A 427 27.46 -12.76 34.17
C SER A 427 26.21 -13.59 33.90
N ARG A 428 25.02 -13.01 34.05
CA ARG A 428 23.72 -13.68 33.89
C ARG A 428 22.97 -13.19 32.66
N ILE A 429 22.25 -14.08 32.03
CA ILE A 429 21.31 -13.79 30.94
C ILE A 429 19.94 -14.34 31.35
N TRP A 430 18.94 -13.47 31.29
CA TRP A 430 17.54 -13.87 31.44
C TRP A 430 17.05 -14.49 30.14
N VAL A 431 16.24 -15.52 30.27
CA VAL A 431 15.75 -16.33 29.15
C VAL A 431 14.23 -16.40 29.22
N ALA A 432 13.57 -15.79 28.24
CA ALA A 432 12.14 -15.94 28.04
C ALA A 432 11.89 -17.20 27.21
N GLN A 433 11.03 -18.09 27.70
CA GLN A 433 10.76 -19.35 27.03
C GLN A 433 9.33 -19.84 27.28
N ARG A 434 8.94 -20.89 26.54
CA ARG A 434 7.62 -21.51 26.68
C ARG A 434 7.27 -21.88 28.11
N HIS A 435 8.20 -22.42 28.84
CA HIS A 435 7.97 -22.91 30.21
C HIS A 435 8.15 -21.86 31.30
N GLY A 436 8.31 -20.58 30.94
CA GLY A 436 8.44 -19.48 31.88
C GLY A 436 9.72 -18.66 31.70
N LEU A 437 10.12 -17.96 32.75
CA LEU A 437 11.39 -17.22 32.82
C LEU A 437 12.47 -18.14 33.38
N ALA A 438 13.61 -18.22 32.71
CA ALA A 438 14.80 -18.90 33.20
C ALA A 438 16.02 -17.97 33.21
N SER A 439 17.17 -18.45 33.62
CA SER A 439 18.45 -17.81 33.40
C SER A 439 19.57 -18.79 33.11
N ILE A 440 20.59 -18.28 32.42
CA ILE A 440 21.89 -18.89 32.31
C ILE A 440 22.91 -17.99 32.97
N ARG A 441 23.96 -18.55 33.52
CA ARG A 441 25.02 -17.79 34.20
C ARG A 441 26.38 -18.26 33.81
N ARG A 442 27.32 -17.34 33.63
CA ARG A 442 28.75 -17.64 33.39
C ARG A 442 29.50 -17.65 34.71
N THR A 443 30.08 -18.78 35.06
CA THR A 443 30.90 -18.93 36.26
C THR A 443 32.22 -19.57 35.85
N ASN A 444 33.35 -18.95 36.20
CA ASN A 444 34.68 -19.40 35.83
C ASN A 444 34.87 -19.70 34.33
N GLY A 445 34.20 -18.87 33.47
CA GLY A 445 34.28 -19.04 32.01
C GLY A 445 33.27 -20.01 31.39
N THR A 446 32.55 -20.79 32.20
CA THR A 446 31.60 -21.81 31.75
C THR A 446 30.15 -21.31 31.95
N TRP A 447 29.34 -21.43 30.91
CA TRP A 447 27.90 -21.16 31.02
C TRP A 447 27.14 -22.33 31.63
N THR A 448 26.23 -22.04 32.52
CA THR A 448 25.36 -23.02 33.17
C THR A 448 23.91 -22.55 33.16
N TYR A 449 22.98 -23.46 32.92
CA TYR A 449 21.57 -23.21 33.02
C TYR A 449 21.14 -23.24 34.49
N GLU A 450 20.66 -22.12 35.02
CA GLU A 450 20.26 -22.00 36.44
C GLU A 450 18.80 -22.49 36.69
N GLY A 451 18.09 -22.88 35.61
CA GLY A 451 16.71 -23.35 35.72
C GLY A 451 15.67 -22.21 35.66
N LEU A 452 14.43 -22.61 35.82
CA LEU A 452 13.29 -21.67 35.84
C LEU A 452 13.26 -20.81 37.09
N VAL A 453 12.70 -19.60 36.96
CA VAL A 453 12.35 -18.77 38.12
C VAL A 453 11.02 -19.26 38.69
N PRO A 454 10.99 -19.70 39.96
CA PRO A 454 9.78 -20.25 40.54
C PRO A 454 8.60 -19.28 40.53
N GLY A 455 7.43 -19.75 40.15
CA GLY A 455 6.17 -18.98 40.17
C GLY A 455 5.94 -18.08 38.96
N VAL A 456 6.90 -17.97 38.02
CA VAL A 456 6.64 -17.28 36.74
C VAL A 456 5.84 -18.22 35.86
N PRO A 457 4.72 -17.77 35.28
CA PRO A 457 3.87 -18.61 34.43
C PRO A 457 4.57 -18.99 33.10
N GLU A 458 3.99 -19.98 32.41
CA GLU A 458 4.43 -20.41 31.10
C GLU A 458 4.18 -19.34 30.00
N TYR A 459 4.80 -19.50 28.83
CA TYR A 459 4.67 -18.66 27.65
C TYR A 459 5.12 -17.21 27.89
N ILE A 460 6.35 -17.05 28.31
CA ILE A 460 7.03 -15.75 28.39
C ILE A 460 7.67 -15.44 27.04
N GLY A 461 7.14 -14.42 26.36
CA GLY A 461 7.57 -14.04 24.99
C GLY A 461 8.69 -12.99 24.94
N SER A 462 8.80 -12.13 25.95
CA SER A 462 9.81 -11.07 25.99
C SER A 462 10.32 -10.85 27.42
N VAL A 463 11.59 -10.41 27.54
CA VAL A 463 12.20 -10.12 28.83
C VAL A 463 13.14 -8.93 28.74
N ILE A 464 13.05 -8.03 29.73
CA ILE A 464 13.96 -6.90 29.91
C ILE A 464 14.31 -6.75 31.40
N GLU A 465 15.40 -6.08 31.72
CA GLU A 465 15.75 -5.68 33.07
C GLU A 465 15.98 -4.18 33.15
N ILE A 466 15.39 -3.53 34.14
CA ILE A 466 15.61 -2.12 34.47
C ILE A 466 15.79 -2.00 35.97
N ASP A 467 16.89 -1.37 36.41
CA ASP A 467 17.22 -1.15 37.80
C ASP A 467 17.17 -2.45 38.66
N GLY A 468 17.64 -3.56 38.11
CA GLY A 468 17.65 -4.84 38.78
C GLY A 468 16.27 -5.53 38.91
N VAL A 469 15.23 -4.97 38.30
CA VAL A 469 13.91 -5.53 38.26
C VAL A 469 13.69 -6.15 36.87
N VAL A 470 13.33 -7.44 36.87
CA VAL A 470 13.05 -8.15 35.62
C VAL A 470 11.56 -7.98 35.24
N TRP A 471 11.35 -7.59 34.01
CA TRP A 471 10.02 -7.48 33.43
C TRP A 471 9.86 -8.51 32.32
N CYS A 472 8.74 -9.17 32.29
CA CYS A 472 8.41 -10.19 31.31
C CYS A 472 7.09 -9.87 30.63
N GLY A 473 7.03 -10.13 29.32
CA GLY A 473 5.78 -10.17 28.58
C GLY A 473 5.28 -11.60 28.47
N SER A 474 4.00 -11.83 28.76
CA SER A 474 3.37 -13.16 28.73
C SER A 474 2.27 -13.21 27.67
N SER A 475 2.09 -14.40 27.08
CA SER A 475 0.98 -14.61 26.13
C SER A 475 -0.40 -14.60 26.80
N PHE A 476 -0.50 -14.83 28.11
CA PHE A 476 -1.79 -14.98 28.80
C PHE A 476 -1.94 -14.08 30.03
N ASN A 477 -0.84 -13.70 30.68
CA ASN A 477 -0.86 -13.11 32.02
C ASN A 477 -0.47 -11.62 32.03
N GLY A 478 -0.52 -10.94 30.88
CA GLY A 478 -0.11 -9.55 30.77
C GLY A 478 1.38 -9.33 30.97
N ALA A 479 1.78 -8.15 31.40
CA ALA A 479 3.16 -7.85 31.78
C ALA A 479 3.41 -8.28 33.24
N LEU A 480 4.54 -8.92 33.46
CA LEU A 480 4.95 -9.40 34.78
C LEU A 480 6.17 -8.63 35.26
N ARG A 481 6.11 -8.14 36.48
CA ARG A 481 7.25 -7.58 37.20
C ARG A 481 7.78 -8.59 38.19
N VAL A 482 9.03 -9.01 38.04
CA VAL A 482 9.69 -10.03 38.87
C VAL A 482 10.80 -9.35 39.64
N ARG A 483 10.63 -9.19 40.91
CA ARG A 483 11.64 -8.70 41.83
C ARG A 483 12.31 -9.87 42.56
N ASP A 484 13.60 -9.77 42.74
CA ASP A 484 14.40 -10.80 43.40
C ASP A 484 14.24 -12.17 42.73
N PRO A 485 14.44 -12.27 41.41
CA PRO A 485 14.07 -13.46 40.62
C PRO A 485 14.87 -14.71 41.00
N ARG A 486 16.02 -14.56 41.67
CA ARG A 486 16.86 -15.63 42.18
C ARG A 486 16.95 -15.71 43.71
N GLY A 487 16.14 -14.89 44.40
CA GLY A 487 15.97 -14.97 45.83
C GLY A 487 15.18 -16.19 46.27
N ALA A 488 15.12 -16.44 47.56
CA ALA A 488 14.43 -17.59 48.13
C ALA A 488 12.89 -17.63 47.79
N LYS A 489 12.31 -16.44 47.58
CA LYS A 489 10.88 -16.30 47.16
C LYS A 489 10.77 -15.11 46.18
N PRO A 490 10.81 -15.35 44.89
CA PRO A 490 10.59 -14.30 43.92
C PRO A 490 9.25 -13.59 44.11
N ARG A 491 9.23 -12.27 43.97
CA ARG A 491 8.00 -11.48 44.07
C ARG A 491 7.51 -11.13 42.68
N ILE A 492 6.43 -11.77 42.28
CA ILE A 492 5.85 -11.63 40.95
C ILE A 492 4.57 -10.81 41.06
N GLN A 493 4.46 -9.79 40.23
CA GLN A 493 3.26 -8.95 40.09
C GLN A 493 2.86 -8.88 38.61
N SER A 494 1.61 -9.18 38.34
CA SER A 494 1.01 -9.11 37.01
C SER A 494 0.31 -7.77 36.80
N PHE A 495 0.42 -7.24 35.57
CA PHE A 495 -0.22 -6.02 35.11
C PHE A 495 -1.02 -6.33 33.83
N GLY A 496 -2.34 -6.30 33.96
CA GLY A 496 -3.25 -6.65 32.90
C GLY A 496 -3.37 -8.17 32.71
N ASP A 497 -3.97 -8.53 31.60
CA ASP A 497 -4.25 -9.88 31.14
C ASP A 497 -4.01 -10.00 29.64
N GLY A 498 -3.96 -11.20 29.11
CA GLY A 498 -3.77 -11.48 27.68
C GLY A 498 -2.33 -11.27 27.21
N GLU A 499 -2.17 -11.38 25.90
CA GLU A 499 -0.87 -11.30 25.26
C GLU A 499 -0.27 -9.90 25.38
N THR A 500 0.88 -9.82 25.99
CA THR A 500 1.60 -8.56 26.24
C THR A 500 3.10 -8.77 26.05
N ASN A 501 3.75 -7.84 25.36
CA ASN A 501 5.19 -7.76 25.24
C ASN A 501 5.72 -6.56 26.03
N VAL A 502 6.95 -6.67 26.53
CA VAL A 502 7.64 -5.63 27.29
C VAL A 502 8.83 -5.10 26.52
N PHE A 503 8.99 -3.78 26.54
CA PHE A 503 10.08 -3.08 25.86
C PHE A 503 10.66 -2.00 26.76
N ARG A 504 11.90 -1.62 26.47
CA ARG A 504 12.57 -0.51 27.11
C ARG A 504 12.63 0.69 26.17
N ILE A 505 12.16 1.85 26.63
CA ILE A 505 12.35 3.14 25.94
C ILE A 505 13.00 4.10 26.92
N GLY A 506 14.27 4.41 26.69
CA GLY A 506 15.07 5.12 27.68
C GLY A 506 15.13 4.32 28.98
N ASP A 507 14.68 4.94 30.08
CA ASP A 507 14.63 4.31 31.41
C ASP A 507 13.22 3.82 31.79
N ARG A 508 12.29 3.75 30.84
CA ARG A 508 10.90 3.35 31.10
C ARG A 508 10.60 1.95 30.55
N VAL A 509 9.75 1.25 31.28
CA VAL A 509 9.10 0.03 30.78
C VAL A 509 7.86 0.42 29.99
N VAL A 510 7.81 -0.03 28.78
CA VAL A 510 6.66 0.13 27.91
C VAL A 510 6.10 -1.26 27.63
N THR A 511 4.81 -1.43 27.82
CA THR A 511 4.11 -2.69 27.56
C THR A 511 3.17 -2.54 26.39
N VAL A 512 3.16 -3.54 25.54
CA VAL A 512 2.29 -3.55 24.36
C VAL A 512 1.38 -4.73 24.45
N ARG A 513 0.11 -4.45 24.50
CA ARG A 513 -0.95 -5.44 24.61
C ARG A 513 -1.65 -5.66 23.28
N THR A 514 -1.84 -6.91 22.90
CA THR A 514 -2.68 -7.25 21.75
C THR A 514 -4.14 -6.84 22.00
N PRO A 515 -4.80 -6.10 21.08
CA PRO A 515 -4.41 -5.79 19.70
C PRO A 515 -3.66 -4.46 19.46
N GLY A 516 -2.59 -4.18 20.20
CA GLY A 516 -1.69 -3.11 19.82
C GLY A 516 -1.79 -1.80 20.63
N ALA A 517 -2.41 -1.80 21.79
CA ALA A 517 -2.41 -0.65 22.69
C ALA A 517 -1.12 -0.59 23.53
N ILE A 518 -0.55 0.60 23.66
CA ILE A 518 0.72 0.84 24.34
C ILE A 518 0.46 1.45 25.72
N PHE A 519 0.97 0.77 26.74
CA PHE A 519 0.81 1.16 28.14
C PHE A 519 2.17 1.28 28.84
N THR A 520 2.17 1.93 29.98
CA THR A 520 3.26 1.93 30.95
C THR A 520 2.69 1.68 32.34
N VAL A 521 3.56 1.30 33.27
CA VAL A 521 3.17 1.17 34.69
C VAL A 521 3.50 2.47 35.40
N ASP A 522 2.50 3.09 36.00
CA ASP A 522 2.64 4.32 36.73
C ASP A 522 3.30 4.12 38.13
N LYS A 523 3.61 5.22 38.81
CA LYS A 523 4.20 5.18 40.17
C LYS A 523 3.28 4.59 41.25
N ASN A 524 2.03 4.36 40.95
CA ASN A 524 1.05 3.72 41.84
C ASN A 524 0.84 2.25 41.50
N ASP A 525 1.73 1.68 40.71
CA ASP A 525 1.62 0.27 40.20
C ASP A 525 0.36 -0.01 39.39
N LYS A 526 -0.11 0.98 38.61
CA LYS A 526 -1.24 0.81 37.69
C LYS A 526 -0.78 0.84 36.24
N LEU A 527 -1.35 -0.05 35.45
CA LEU A 527 -1.19 -0.05 34.00
C LEU A 527 -2.04 1.11 33.41
N VAL A 528 -1.37 2.07 32.82
CA VAL A 528 -2.00 3.27 32.24
C VAL A 528 -1.55 3.42 30.77
N PRO A 529 -2.36 4.02 29.89
CA PRO A 529 -1.90 4.33 28.54
C PRO A 529 -0.61 5.15 28.61
N ASP A 530 0.38 4.79 27.77
CA ASP A 530 1.65 5.53 27.78
C ASP A 530 1.40 6.97 27.35
N PRO A 531 1.88 7.98 28.10
CA PRO A 531 1.61 9.40 27.83
C PRO A 531 2.10 9.87 26.46
N GLN A 532 3.15 9.25 25.94
CA GLN A 532 3.76 9.63 24.67
C GLN A 532 3.34 8.73 23.51
N LEU A 533 3.00 7.47 23.79
CA LEU A 533 2.77 6.43 22.78
C LEU A 533 1.36 5.84 22.82
N GLY A 534 0.59 6.10 23.86
CA GLY A 534 -0.76 5.51 24.04
C GLY A 534 -1.77 5.88 22.95
N HIS A 535 -1.49 6.92 22.15
CA HIS A 535 -2.27 7.30 20.98
C HIS A 535 -1.95 6.47 19.74
N ILE A 536 -0.84 5.70 19.77
CA ILE A 536 -0.40 4.87 18.66
C ILE A 536 -1.15 3.55 18.70
N GLN A 537 -1.95 3.29 17.66
CA GLN A 537 -2.60 2.00 17.47
C GLN A 537 -1.76 1.14 16.51
N SER A 538 -1.49 -0.09 16.89
CA SER A 538 -0.80 -1.07 16.04
C SER A 538 -1.74 -2.19 15.64
N PRO A 539 -1.56 -2.80 14.47
CA PRO A 539 -2.33 -3.99 14.08
C PRO A 539 -2.01 -5.19 14.99
N PRO A 540 -2.92 -6.17 15.06
CA PRO A 540 -2.99 -7.18 16.12
C PRO A 540 -1.94 -8.30 16.07
N MET A 541 -0.95 -8.28 15.19
CA MET A 541 0.02 -9.38 15.08
C MET A 541 1.45 -8.89 15.23
N PHE A 542 2.20 -9.56 16.09
CA PHE A 542 3.62 -9.41 16.40
C PHE A 542 4.09 -7.97 16.63
N PHE A 543 4.38 -7.64 17.85
CA PHE A 543 4.83 -6.33 18.24
C PHE A 543 6.32 -6.35 18.55
N ALA A 544 7.12 -5.71 17.71
CA ALA A 544 8.48 -5.35 18.01
C ALA A 544 8.60 -3.83 17.99
N LEU A 545 9.33 -3.29 18.93
CA LEU A 545 9.55 -1.88 19.12
C LEU A 545 11.01 -1.63 19.46
N VAL A 546 11.64 -0.73 18.71
CA VAL A 546 13.04 -0.37 18.94
C VAL A 546 13.25 1.12 18.76
N GLN A 547 14.15 1.68 19.56
CA GLN A 547 14.61 3.06 19.41
C GLN A 547 15.96 3.04 18.70
N ASP A 548 16.09 3.82 17.62
CA ASP A 548 17.35 3.94 16.89
C ASP A 548 18.30 4.95 17.57
N GLN A 549 19.50 5.13 17.03
CA GLN A 549 20.52 6.02 17.57
C GLN A 549 20.12 7.50 17.58
N ARG A 550 19.20 7.92 16.70
CA ARG A 550 18.66 9.29 16.67
C ARG A 550 17.57 9.47 17.70
N GLY A 551 17.16 8.37 18.32
CA GLY A 551 16.06 8.33 19.26
C GLY A 551 14.70 8.16 18.60
N ASP A 552 14.63 7.95 17.28
CA ASP A 552 13.40 7.69 16.56
C ASP A 552 12.85 6.31 16.92
N LEU A 553 11.54 6.21 17.03
CA LEU A 553 10.86 5.00 17.47
C LEU A 553 10.34 4.21 16.25
N TRP A 554 10.82 2.99 16.11
CA TRP A 554 10.39 2.06 15.08
C TRP A 554 9.42 1.04 15.64
N ILE A 555 8.33 0.83 14.92
CA ILE A 555 7.26 -0.07 15.32
C ILE A 555 7.03 -1.10 14.21
N ASN A 556 6.98 -2.37 14.62
CA ASN A 556 6.56 -3.45 13.73
C ASN A 556 5.07 -3.30 13.43
N SER A 557 4.77 -2.95 12.21
CA SER A 557 3.44 -2.88 11.61
C SER A 557 3.54 -3.26 10.14
N ILE A 558 2.45 -3.46 9.46
CA ILE A 558 2.44 -3.73 8.02
C ILE A 558 1.84 -2.52 7.30
N PRO A 559 2.67 -1.70 6.64
CA PRO A 559 4.15 -1.65 6.66
C PRO A 559 4.72 -1.12 7.98
N PRO A 560 6.01 -1.34 8.26
CA PRO A 560 6.67 -0.78 9.44
C PRO A 560 6.60 0.74 9.49
N ARG A 561 6.41 1.27 10.69
CA ARG A 561 6.28 2.71 10.94
C ARG A 561 7.43 3.23 11.76
N VAL A 562 7.83 4.47 11.50
CA VAL A 562 8.78 5.21 12.31
C VAL A 562 8.11 6.48 12.83
N PHE A 563 8.40 6.84 14.08
CA PHE A 563 7.95 8.07 14.71
C PHE A 563 9.18 8.88 15.09
N GLU A 564 9.32 10.04 14.45
CA GLU A 564 10.45 10.93 14.68
C GLU A 564 10.37 11.54 16.10
N ARG A 565 11.48 11.46 16.83
CA ARG A 565 11.62 12.09 18.15
C ARG A 565 11.78 13.59 18.00
N GLN A 566 10.90 14.35 18.64
CA GLN A 566 10.98 15.79 18.67
C GLN A 566 11.96 16.28 19.77
N ARG A 567 12.34 17.56 19.72
CA ARG A 567 13.25 18.17 20.72
C ARG A 567 12.70 18.14 22.14
N ASP A 568 11.39 18.14 22.32
CA ASP A 568 10.69 18.01 23.60
C ASP A 568 10.57 16.56 24.09
N GLY A 569 11.10 15.60 23.34
CA GLY A 569 11.07 14.17 23.66
C GLY A 569 9.79 13.45 23.21
N THR A 570 8.82 14.14 22.62
CA THR A 570 7.61 13.52 22.08
C THR A 570 7.87 12.86 20.72
N PHE A 571 6.98 11.95 20.31
CA PHE A 571 7.00 11.27 19.01
C PHE A 571 5.83 11.77 18.16
N ALA A 572 6.10 12.68 17.25
CA ALA A 572 5.04 13.44 16.58
C ALA A 572 4.86 13.13 15.11
N ARG A 573 5.91 12.74 14.39
CA ARG A 573 5.85 12.55 12.94
C ARG A 573 5.93 11.08 12.57
N GLU A 574 4.81 10.54 12.08
CA GLU A 574 4.75 9.19 11.55
C GLU A 574 5.30 9.14 10.12
N GLY A 575 6.12 8.14 9.84
CA GLY A 575 6.59 7.78 8.51
C GLY A 575 6.47 6.28 8.27
N LYS A 576 6.33 5.89 7.01
CA LYS A 576 6.30 4.48 6.56
C LYS A 576 7.40 4.23 5.52
N PRO A 577 8.68 4.30 5.90
CA PRO A 577 9.78 4.22 4.93
C PRO A 577 9.92 2.86 4.24
N LEU A 578 9.30 1.82 4.80
CA LEU A 578 9.36 0.45 4.31
C LEU A 578 8.06 -0.01 3.65
N VAL A 579 7.36 0.87 2.97
CA VAL A 579 6.11 0.50 2.26
C VAL A 579 6.30 -0.63 1.25
N THR A 580 7.49 -0.75 0.69
CA THR A 580 7.87 -1.85 -0.21
C THR A 580 7.90 -3.23 0.45
N VAL A 581 7.85 -3.28 1.79
CA VAL A 581 7.93 -4.51 2.59
C VAL A 581 6.52 -4.98 3.05
N THR A 582 5.47 -4.50 2.43
CA THR A 582 4.06 -4.74 2.85
C THR A 582 3.64 -6.20 2.91
N ALA A 583 4.34 -7.10 2.20
CA ALA A 583 4.02 -8.52 2.13
C ALA A 583 4.92 -9.39 3.04
N ALA A 584 5.82 -8.79 3.83
CA ALA A 584 6.75 -9.51 4.69
C ALA A 584 6.25 -9.50 6.14
N ASP A 585 6.23 -10.67 6.76
CA ASP A 585 5.97 -10.83 8.19
C ASP A 585 7.23 -10.52 8.99
N ILE A 586 7.27 -9.34 9.61
CA ILE A 586 8.45 -8.88 10.37
C ILE A 586 8.39 -9.44 11.78
N GLN A 587 9.37 -10.27 12.10
CA GLN A 587 9.53 -10.95 13.38
C GLN A 587 10.21 -10.06 14.44
N THR A 588 11.25 -9.35 14.03
CA THR A 588 12.10 -8.58 14.96
C THR A 588 12.64 -7.31 14.30
N LEU A 589 12.84 -6.28 15.10
CA LEU A 589 13.53 -5.04 14.78
C LEU A 589 14.80 -4.92 15.61
N ARG A 590 15.91 -4.49 14.99
CA ARG A 590 17.17 -4.19 15.68
C ARG A 590 17.78 -2.90 15.15
N ALA A 591 18.12 -1.99 16.04
CA ALA A 591 18.94 -0.84 15.72
C ALA A 591 20.41 -1.19 15.89
N ASP A 592 21.22 -0.90 14.88
CA ASP A 592 22.66 -1.18 14.87
C ASP A 592 23.46 0.02 15.38
N SER A 593 24.61 -0.24 15.98
CA SER A 593 25.59 0.77 16.35
C SER A 593 26.15 1.58 15.17
N GLY A 594 26.01 1.09 13.94
CA GLY A 594 26.29 1.83 12.71
C GLY A 594 25.17 2.77 12.23
N GLY A 595 24.02 2.84 12.93
CA GLY A 595 22.89 3.69 12.59
C GLY A 595 21.85 3.02 11.66
N ALA A 596 22.13 1.81 11.17
CA ALA A 596 21.16 1.04 10.40
C ALA A 596 20.08 0.43 11.30
N VAL A 597 18.87 0.28 10.74
CA VAL A 597 17.78 -0.47 11.37
C VAL A 597 17.52 -1.74 10.55
N TRP A 598 17.53 -2.85 11.23
CA TRP A 598 17.37 -4.18 10.64
C TRP A 598 15.98 -4.71 10.94
N PHE A 599 15.38 -5.36 9.94
CA PHE A 599 14.04 -5.95 10.00
C PHE A 599 14.16 -7.42 9.59
N ALA A 600 14.09 -8.29 10.58
CA ALA A 600 14.07 -9.72 10.35
C ALA A 600 12.66 -10.17 9.97
N SER A 601 12.50 -10.91 8.88
CA SER A 601 11.20 -11.30 8.33
C SER A 601 11.21 -12.70 7.70
N ASP A 602 10.02 -13.19 7.36
CA ASP A 602 9.83 -14.44 6.61
C ASP A 602 10.49 -14.41 5.20
N LYS A 603 10.64 -13.22 4.61
CA LYS A 603 11.26 -13.01 3.28
C LYS A 603 12.78 -12.85 3.34
N GLY A 604 13.35 -12.70 4.53
CA GLY A 604 14.75 -12.45 4.76
C GLY A 604 15.02 -11.29 5.71
N LEU A 605 16.21 -10.72 5.61
CA LEU A 605 16.64 -9.61 6.45
C LEU A 605 16.67 -8.32 5.64
N PHE A 606 15.82 -7.36 5.99
CA PHE A 606 15.87 -6.02 5.43
C PHE A 606 16.78 -5.12 6.24
N ARG A 607 17.54 -4.29 5.56
CA ARG A 607 18.37 -3.24 6.13
C ARG A 607 17.84 -1.89 5.70
N TYR A 608 17.55 -1.03 6.63
CA TYR A 608 17.27 0.37 6.41
C TYR A 608 18.44 1.21 6.88
N GLU A 609 19.01 2.00 6.00
CA GLU A 609 20.07 2.94 6.32
C GLU A 609 19.52 4.36 6.23
N PRO A 610 19.34 5.06 7.38
CA PRO A 610 18.91 6.44 7.36
C PRO A 610 19.91 7.32 6.64
N ILE A 611 19.48 8.05 5.62
CA ILE A 611 20.32 9.02 4.92
C ILE A 611 20.78 10.09 5.91
N ALA A 612 22.09 10.35 6.00
CA ALA A 612 22.71 11.21 6.99
C ALA A 612 22.24 12.68 6.96
N SER A 613 21.69 13.13 5.87
CA SER A 613 20.98 14.41 5.72
C SER A 613 19.76 14.17 4.87
N PRO A 614 18.59 13.93 5.46
CA PRO A 614 17.38 13.89 4.69
C PRO A 614 17.15 15.29 4.15
N THR A 615 17.46 15.53 2.89
CA THR A 615 16.75 16.56 2.16
C THR A 615 15.28 16.24 2.43
N PRO A 616 14.47 17.16 2.98
CA PRO A 616 13.06 16.89 3.22
C PRO A 616 12.51 16.25 1.96
N ALA A 617 11.93 15.06 2.08
CA ALA A 617 11.36 14.39 0.92
C ALA A 617 10.46 15.41 0.22
N PRO A 618 10.65 15.66 -1.07
CA PRO A 618 9.84 16.66 -1.77
C PRO A 618 8.37 16.30 -1.52
N PRO A 619 7.50 17.30 -1.33
CA PRO A 619 6.09 17.03 -1.12
C PRO A 619 5.60 16.18 -2.28
N GLN A 620 4.77 15.20 -2.00
CA GLN A 620 4.14 14.36 -3.03
C GLN A 620 3.51 15.26 -4.08
N PRO A 621 3.73 15.03 -5.37
CA PRO A 621 3.04 15.78 -6.40
C PRO A 621 1.53 15.55 -6.29
N ALA A 622 0.75 16.55 -6.68
CA ALA A 622 -0.70 16.40 -6.72
C ALA A 622 -1.07 15.23 -7.66
N PRO A 623 -1.98 14.34 -7.26
CA PRO A 623 -2.37 13.21 -8.08
C PRO A 623 -3.03 13.67 -9.39
N LEU A 624 -2.91 12.84 -10.42
CA LEU A 624 -3.58 13.07 -11.70
C LEU A 624 -5.01 12.54 -11.62
N ILE A 625 -5.95 13.28 -12.19
CA ILE A 625 -7.29 12.78 -12.53
C ILE A 625 -7.27 12.45 -14.02
N LEU A 626 -7.61 11.22 -14.35
CA LEU A 626 -7.41 10.66 -15.70
C LEU A 626 -8.62 10.89 -16.61
N ASN A 627 -9.74 11.32 -16.05
CA ASN A 627 -10.92 11.69 -16.79
C ASN A 627 -10.71 12.98 -17.59
N LYS A 628 -11.46 13.13 -18.68
CA LYS A 628 -11.42 14.35 -19.51
C LYS A 628 -11.75 15.60 -18.69
N PRO A 629 -11.05 16.73 -18.91
CA PRO A 629 -11.36 17.98 -18.22
C PRO A 629 -12.80 18.44 -18.47
N ALA A 630 -13.41 19.06 -17.46
CA ALA A 630 -14.77 19.65 -17.53
C ALA A 630 -15.81 18.69 -18.11
N LEU A 631 -15.98 17.53 -17.46
CA LEU A 631 -16.95 16.52 -17.89
C LEU A 631 -18.37 17.01 -17.68
N VAL A 632 -19.16 17.00 -18.75
CA VAL A 632 -20.58 17.32 -18.73
C VAL A 632 -21.38 16.04 -18.93
N LEU A 633 -22.17 15.65 -17.96
CA LEU A 633 -22.98 14.44 -17.98
C LEU A 633 -24.47 14.76 -18.13
N LYS A 634 -25.21 13.85 -18.77
CA LYS A 634 -26.68 13.88 -18.77
C LYS A 634 -27.18 13.36 -17.41
N HIS A 635 -28.35 13.81 -16.98
CA HIS A 635 -28.98 13.41 -15.71
C HIS A 635 -29.19 11.90 -15.53
N ASN A 636 -29.17 11.14 -16.60
CA ASN A 636 -29.35 9.68 -16.62
C ASN A 636 -28.07 8.93 -16.99
N PHE A 637 -26.91 9.50 -16.65
CA PHE A 637 -25.66 8.74 -16.81
C PHE A 637 -25.71 7.47 -15.93
N GLY A 638 -25.23 6.33 -16.42
CA GLY A 638 -25.32 5.06 -15.70
C GLY A 638 -24.34 4.99 -14.55
N ARG A 639 -23.04 4.98 -14.85
CA ARG A 639 -21.95 4.92 -13.87
C ARG A 639 -20.86 5.90 -14.29
N LEU A 640 -20.47 6.76 -13.37
CA LEU A 640 -19.29 7.60 -13.50
C LEU A 640 -18.15 6.99 -12.69
N ARG A 641 -17.12 6.50 -13.34
CA ARG A 641 -15.87 6.15 -12.70
C ARG A 641 -14.92 7.33 -12.83
N ILE A 642 -14.41 7.82 -11.70
CA ILE A 642 -13.33 8.78 -11.66
C ILE A 642 -12.05 8.00 -11.36
N GLU A 643 -11.16 7.93 -12.34
CA GLU A 643 -9.87 7.28 -12.23
C GLU A 643 -8.80 8.31 -11.92
N PHE A 644 -7.87 7.96 -11.06
CA PHE A 644 -6.77 8.83 -10.69
C PHE A 644 -5.48 8.04 -10.47
N ALA A 645 -4.37 8.75 -10.51
CA ALA A 645 -3.04 8.16 -10.37
C ALA A 645 -2.16 8.99 -9.43
N PRO A 646 -1.24 8.36 -8.68
CA PRO A 646 -0.42 9.04 -7.68
C PRO A 646 0.72 9.82 -8.29
N VAL A 647 1.09 9.49 -9.53
CA VAL A 647 2.34 9.96 -10.17
C VAL A 647 3.58 9.63 -9.33
N SER A 648 3.48 8.57 -8.57
CA SER A 648 4.54 7.95 -7.77
C SER A 648 4.54 6.47 -8.05
N TYR A 649 5.72 5.87 -8.11
CA TYR A 649 5.88 4.43 -8.39
C TYR A 649 6.20 3.64 -7.15
N ARG A 650 6.29 4.32 -6.00
CA ARG A 650 6.46 3.69 -4.70
C ARG A 650 5.13 3.08 -4.27
N PRO A 651 5.11 1.84 -3.77
CA PRO A 651 3.90 1.23 -3.25
C PRO A 651 3.37 1.98 -2.03
N GLY A 652 2.09 1.73 -1.67
CA GLY A 652 1.48 2.27 -0.47
C GLY A 652 1.07 3.74 -0.57
N VAL A 653 0.84 4.24 -1.77
CA VAL A 653 0.18 5.52 -1.93
C VAL A 653 -1.29 5.37 -1.60
N GLU A 654 -1.78 6.24 -0.75
CA GLU A 654 -3.18 6.32 -0.36
C GLU A 654 -3.78 7.62 -0.88
N TYR A 655 -5.07 7.58 -1.18
CA TYR A 655 -5.83 8.70 -1.70
C TYR A 655 -6.91 9.13 -0.74
N GLN A 656 -7.25 10.39 -0.78
CA GLN A 656 -8.39 10.94 -0.09
C GLN A 656 -9.10 11.90 -1.04
N TYR A 657 -10.41 11.78 -1.14
CA TYR A 657 -11.22 12.56 -2.06
C TYR A 657 -12.45 13.16 -1.36
N ARG A 658 -13.00 14.16 -2.02
CA ARG A 658 -14.21 14.85 -1.60
C ARG A 658 -14.91 15.41 -2.82
N LEU A 659 -16.24 15.28 -2.90
CA LEU A 659 -17.07 15.82 -3.97
C LEU A 659 -17.95 16.95 -3.43
N ASP A 660 -17.51 18.18 -3.63
CA ASP A 660 -18.31 19.37 -3.27
C ASP A 660 -19.51 19.52 -4.22
N PRO A 661 -20.73 19.85 -3.77
CA PRO A 661 -21.14 20.14 -2.40
C PRO A 661 -21.79 18.95 -1.66
N ILE A 662 -21.57 17.69 -2.08
CA ILE A 662 -22.23 16.53 -1.47
C ILE A 662 -21.53 16.13 -0.17
N ASP A 663 -20.21 16.03 -0.21
CA ASP A 663 -19.44 15.57 0.95
C ASP A 663 -19.10 16.77 1.84
N GLU A 664 -19.40 16.67 3.14
CA GLU A 664 -19.02 17.68 4.13
C GLU A 664 -17.53 17.58 4.45
N ASP A 665 -17.01 16.34 4.60
CA ASP A 665 -15.64 16.03 4.95
C ASP A 665 -14.92 15.23 3.88
N TRP A 666 -13.62 15.06 4.07
CA TRP A 666 -12.81 14.17 3.26
C TRP A 666 -13.16 12.72 3.53
N SER A 667 -13.10 11.86 2.48
CA SER A 667 -13.21 10.41 2.61
C SER A 667 -12.16 9.85 3.58
N ARG A 668 -12.27 8.60 3.99
CA ARG A 668 -11.14 7.89 4.60
C ARG A 668 -10.04 7.71 3.55
N TRP A 669 -8.80 7.58 4.01
CA TRP A 669 -7.69 7.22 3.14
C TRP A 669 -7.90 5.82 2.57
N THR A 670 -7.71 5.66 1.26
CA THR A 670 -7.88 4.41 0.50
C THR A 670 -6.73 4.24 -0.48
N ASP A 671 -6.36 3.01 -0.75
CA ASP A 671 -5.39 2.62 -1.76
C ASP A 671 -6.01 2.44 -3.16
N GLN A 672 -7.35 2.48 -3.26
CA GLN A 672 -8.03 2.33 -4.54
C GLN A 672 -7.85 3.56 -5.41
N PRO A 673 -7.33 3.42 -6.65
CA PRO A 673 -7.06 4.54 -7.55
C PRO A 673 -8.28 4.97 -8.36
N PHE A 674 -9.49 4.71 -7.88
CA PHE A 674 -10.74 5.12 -8.50
C PHE A 674 -11.88 5.23 -7.50
N ILE A 675 -12.92 5.96 -7.90
CA ILE A 675 -14.21 6.02 -7.21
C ILE A 675 -15.35 5.95 -8.22
N ASP A 676 -16.43 5.29 -7.87
CA ASP A 676 -17.62 5.14 -8.69
C ASP A 676 -18.79 5.93 -8.10
N TYR A 677 -19.42 6.74 -8.94
CA TYR A 677 -20.68 7.41 -8.64
C TYR A 677 -21.76 6.86 -9.57
N THR A 678 -22.83 6.33 -9.01
CA THR A 678 -23.97 5.78 -9.78
C THR A 678 -25.12 6.75 -9.91
N THR A 679 -25.21 7.73 -9.01
CA THR A 679 -26.30 8.70 -9.00
C THR A 679 -25.78 10.04 -8.47
N LEU A 680 -25.85 11.07 -9.31
CA LEU A 680 -25.60 12.44 -8.91
C LEU A 680 -26.78 13.31 -9.38
N ALA A 681 -27.24 14.19 -8.53
CA ALA A 681 -28.28 15.15 -8.88
C ALA A 681 -27.76 16.15 -9.95
N ALA A 682 -28.64 16.81 -10.65
CA ALA A 682 -28.26 17.86 -11.59
C ALA A 682 -27.67 19.05 -10.83
N ASN A 683 -26.37 19.25 -10.95
CA ASN A 683 -25.63 20.32 -10.27
C ASN A 683 -24.22 20.44 -10.88
N ASP A 684 -23.52 21.47 -10.49
CA ASP A 684 -22.09 21.64 -10.71
C ASP A 684 -21.36 21.09 -9.50
N TYR A 685 -20.37 20.23 -9.76
CA TYR A 685 -19.59 19.55 -8.75
C TYR A 685 -18.11 19.88 -8.91
N THR A 686 -17.37 19.89 -7.80
CA THR A 686 -15.94 19.95 -7.79
C THR A 686 -15.41 18.74 -7.04
N PHE A 687 -14.80 17.82 -7.78
CA PHE A 687 -14.08 16.69 -7.19
C PHE A 687 -12.69 17.16 -6.75
N ARG A 688 -12.40 16.97 -5.48
CA ARG A 688 -11.11 17.28 -4.86
C ARG A 688 -10.41 15.99 -4.53
N LEU A 689 -9.14 15.92 -4.83
CA LEU A 689 -8.32 14.74 -4.64
C LEU A 689 -6.97 15.15 -4.06
N ARG A 690 -6.48 14.38 -3.10
CA ARG A 690 -5.11 14.45 -2.60
C ARG A 690 -4.58 13.05 -2.37
N ALA A 691 -3.27 12.90 -2.41
CA ALA A 691 -2.58 11.64 -2.15
C ALA A 691 -1.58 11.81 -1.02
N ARG A 692 -1.23 10.73 -0.36
CA ARG A 692 -0.08 10.66 0.52
C ARG A 692 0.71 9.39 0.25
N GLY A 693 2.01 9.49 0.37
CA GLY A 693 2.91 8.35 0.23
C GLY A 693 3.55 7.96 1.55
N PRO A 694 4.70 7.30 1.51
CA PRO A 694 5.41 6.81 2.70
C PRO A 694 5.73 7.86 3.78
N SER A 695 5.87 9.13 3.39
CA SER A 695 6.08 10.24 4.33
C SER A 695 4.83 10.63 5.12
N MET A 696 3.68 10.04 4.81
CA MET A 696 2.36 10.33 5.38
C MET A 696 1.91 11.80 5.22
N LEU A 697 2.70 12.64 4.54
CA LEU A 697 2.34 14.03 4.26
C LEU A 697 1.38 14.08 3.06
N PRO A 698 0.21 14.73 3.20
CA PRO A 698 -0.69 14.91 2.07
C PRO A 698 -0.05 15.77 0.98
N SER A 699 -0.30 15.42 -0.28
CA SER A 699 0.06 16.23 -1.43
C SER A 699 -0.79 17.51 -1.50
N ALA A 700 -0.41 18.41 -2.40
CA ALA A 700 -1.32 19.46 -2.85
C ALA A 700 -2.61 18.87 -3.43
N GLU A 701 -3.72 19.61 -3.29
CA GLU A 701 -5.02 19.19 -3.81
C GLU A 701 -5.07 19.30 -5.34
N ARG A 702 -5.65 18.30 -5.97
CA ARG A 702 -6.11 18.35 -7.35
C ARG A 702 -7.61 18.59 -7.37
N ARG A 703 -8.07 19.54 -8.20
CA ARG A 703 -9.48 19.87 -8.37
C ARG A 703 -9.92 19.56 -9.78
N TRP A 704 -11.10 19.00 -9.91
CA TRP A 704 -11.71 18.66 -11.20
C TRP A 704 -13.18 18.99 -11.21
N ALA A 705 -13.61 19.75 -12.23
CA ALA A 705 -14.98 20.20 -12.37
C ALA A 705 -15.82 19.17 -13.14
N LEU A 706 -17.02 18.95 -12.67
CA LEU A 706 -18.01 18.03 -13.23
C LEU A 706 -19.39 18.71 -13.19
N THR A 707 -20.09 18.72 -14.31
CA THR A 707 -21.45 19.23 -14.40
C THR A 707 -22.42 18.12 -14.76
N VAL A 708 -23.47 17.93 -13.98
CA VAL A 708 -24.59 17.06 -14.32
C VAL A 708 -25.75 17.90 -14.77
N LEU A 709 -26.10 17.76 -16.05
CA LEU A 709 -27.20 18.54 -16.64
C LEU A 709 -28.57 18.11 -16.09
N PRO A 710 -29.44 19.04 -15.82
CA PRO A 710 -30.80 18.70 -15.44
C PRO A 710 -31.54 18.00 -16.59
N PRO A 711 -32.52 17.14 -16.28
CA PRO A 711 -33.37 16.57 -17.29
C PRO A 711 -34.10 17.71 -18.05
N TRP A 712 -34.33 17.48 -19.35
CA TRP A 712 -34.94 18.51 -20.23
C TRP A 712 -36.21 19.16 -19.65
N TYR A 713 -36.99 18.37 -18.91
CA TYR A 713 -38.24 18.83 -18.28
C TYR A 713 -38.03 19.70 -17.02
N ARG A 714 -36.80 19.83 -16.51
CA ARG A 714 -36.40 20.71 -15.41
C ARG A 714 -35.56 21.91 -15.88
N THR A 715 -35.33 22.05 -17.17
CA THR A 715 -34.61 23.21 -17.71
C THR A 715 -35.49 24.48 -17.62
N ARG A 716 -34.84 25.65 -17.60
CA ARG A 716 -35.57 26.92 -17.55
C ARG A 716 -36.58 27.05 -18.70
N TRP A 717 -36.22 26.55 -19.88
CA TRP A 717 -37.12 26.51 -21.04
C TRP A 717 -38.31 25.54 -20.87
N ALA A 718 -38.05 24.39 -20.23
CA ALA A 718 -39.13 23.45 -19.92
C ALA A 718 -40.10 24.04 -18.89
N TRP A 719 -39.58 24.72 -17.88
CA TRP A 719 -40.44 25.44 -16.92
C TRP A 719 -41.28 26.52 -17.60
N ALA A 720 -40.68 27.28 -18.55
CA ALA A 720 -41.46 28.24 -19.37
C ALA A 720 -42.53 27.51 -20.20
N LEU A 721 -42.18 26.36 -20.80
CA LEU A 721 -43.13 25.54 -21.56
C LEU A 721 -44.23 24.97 -20.67
N TRP A 722 -43.87 24.41 -19.51
CA TRP A 722 -44.83 23.89 -18.54
C TRP A 722 -45.77 24.99 -18.02
N SER A 723 -45.21 26.17 -17.75
CA SER A 723 -46.02 27.35 -17.36
C SER A 723 -46.97 27.77 -18.48
N LEU A 724 -46.50 27.77 -19.72
CA LEU A 724 -47.31 28.09 -20.89
C LEU A 724 -48.41 27.05 -21.12
N LEU A 725 -48.05 25.76 -20.98
CA LEU A 725 -49.02 24.65 -21.06
C LEU A 725 -50.04 24.71 -19.91
N ALA A 726 -49.59 25.04 -18.69
CA ALA A 726 -50.50 25.21 -17.55
C ALA A 726 -51.47 26.40 -17.78
N ILE A 727 -50.94 27.52 -18.28
CA ILE A 727 -51.79 28.69 -18.65
C ILE A 727 -52.77 28.30 -19.78
N ALA A 728 -52.27 27.61 -20.83
CA ALA A 728 -53.15 27.15 -21.92
C ALA A 728 -54.21 26.15 -21.41
N ALA A 729 -53.86 25.24 -20.50
CA ALA A 729 -54.77 24.30 -19.87
C ALA A 729 -55.82 25.04 -19.01
N ILE A 730 -55.38 26.04 -18.23
CA ILE A 730 -56.30 26.90 -17.44
C ILE A 730 -57.24 27.64 -18.37
N VAL A 731 -56.72 28.26 -19.44
CA VAL A 731 -57.56 29.00 -20.45
C VAL A 731 -58.50 28.02 -21.15
N LEU A 732 -58.03 26.84 -21.51
CA LEU A 732 -58.84 25.80 -22.13
C LEU A 732 -59.89 25.28 -21.14
N PHE A 733 -59.48 25.00 -19.88
CA PHE A 733 -60.38 24.56 -18.83
C PHE A 733 -61.48 25.65 -18.52
N THR A 734 -61.05 26.93 -18.43
CA THR A 734 -62.00 28.03 -18.21
C THR A 734 -62.91 28.20 -19.40
N ARG A 735 -62.44 28.07 -20.63
CA ARG A 735 -63.30 28.09 -21.84
C ARG A 735 -64.28 26.92 -21.88
N ILE A 736 -63.76 25.67 -21.60
CA ILE A 736 -64.61 24.48 -21.52
C ILE A 736 -65.64 24.62 -20.40
N ARG A 737 -65.22 25.09 -19.22
CA ARG A 737 -66.07 25.29 -18.06
C ARG A 737 -67.07 26.35 -18.29
N THR A 738 -66.67 27.50 -18.90
CA THR A 738 -67.66 28.59 -19.25
C THR A 738 -68.60 28.14 -20.32
N THR A 739 -68.19 27.38 -21.32
CA THR A 739 -69.07 26.81 -22.34
C THR A 739 -69.97 25.72 -21.77
N ALA A 740 -69.40 24.86 -20.87
CA ALA A 740 -70.18 23.85 -20.17
C ALA A 740 -71.19 24.47 -19.20
N LEU A 741 -70.79 25.54 -18.45
CA LEU A 741 -71.67 26.25 -17.54
C LEU A 741 -72.76 27.00 -18.31
N ARG A 742 -72.46 27.57 -19.50
CA ARG A 742 -73.49 28.16 -20.38
C ARG A 742 -74.49 27.13 -20.87
N ARG A 743 -73.97 25.93 -21.28
CA ARG A 743 -74.86 24.82 -21.69
C ARG A 743 -75.58 24.20 -20.48
N GLN A 744 -74.98 24.11 -19.32
CA GLN A 744 -75.65 23.69 -18.09
C GLN A 744 -76.68 24.69 -17.61
N ALA A 745 -76.42 26.01 -17.73
CA ALA A 745 -77.43 27.02 -17.40
C ALA A 745 -78.67 26.96 -18.30
N GLU A 746 -78.44 26.59 -19.58
CA GLU A 746 -79.54 26.38 -20.51
C GLU A 746 -80.33 25.07 -20.23
N THR A 747 -79.57 23.98 -19.88
CA THR A 747 -80.21 22.67 -19.53
C THR A 747 -80.73 22.61 -18.12
N LEU A 748 -80.16 23.39 -17.14
CA LEU A 748 -80.67 23.45 -15.78
C LEU A 748 -82.04 24.23 -15.74
N ARG A 749 -82.21 25.23 -16.58
CA ARG A 749 -83.50 25.88 -16.72
C ARG A 749 -84.58 24.95 -17.25
N ALA A 750 -84.20 23.94 -18.03
CA ALA A 750 -85.07 22.88 -18.53
C ALA A 750 -85.29 21.72 -17.53
N ARG A 751 -84.23 21.39 -16.67
CA ARG A 751 -84.29 20.24 -15.74
C ARG A 751 -84.78 20.58 -14.33
N VAL A 752 -84.76 21.83 -13.91
CA VAL A 752 -85.35 22.24 -12.58
C VAL A 752 -86.81 21.95 -12.47
N ALA A 753 -87.48 21.80 -13.59
CA ALA A 753 -88.86 21.39 -13.62
C ALA A 753 -89.09 19.88 -13.52
N GLU A 754 -88.11 19.06 -13.70
CA GLU A 754 -88.25 17.57 -13.80
C GLU A 754 -87.68 16.74 -12.63
N LYS A 755 -86.71 17.29 -11.86
CA LYS A 755 -86.01 16.43 -10.85
C LYS A 755 -86.20 16.77 -9.40
N THR A 756 -87.36 17.20 -9.02
CA THR A 756 -87.76 17.23 -7.58
C THR A 756 -88.34 15.90 -7.08
N ALA A 757 -88.34 14.87 -7.95
CA ALA A 757 -89.02 13.62 -7.63
C ALA A 757 -88.12 12.39 -7.39
N GLU A 758 -86.79 12.45 -7.68
CA GLU A 758 -86.05 11.18 -7.67
C GLU A 758 -84.90 11.11 -6.68
N LEU A 759 -84.81 11.96 -5.69
CA LEU A 759 -83.66 12.12 -4.84
C LEU A 759 -83.70 11.41 -3.46
N GLN A 760 -84.43 10.28 -3.31
CA GLN A 760 -84.52 9.62 -2.02
C GLN A 760 -83.89 8.17 -1.98
N GLU A 761 -83.42 7.61 -3.03
CA GLU A 761 -83.15 6.17 -3.04
C GLU A 761 -81.62 5.76 -3.10
N THR A 762 -80.65 6.68 -3.25
CA THR A 762 -79.25 6.26 -3.59
C THR A 762 -78.14 6.50 -2.55
N VAL A 763 -78.48 6.81 -1.27
CA VAL A 763 -77.47 7.12 -0.25
C VAL A 763 -76.91 5.88 0.45
N LEU A 764 -77.52 4.68 0.29
CA LEU A 764 -77.15 3.51 1.17
C LEU A 764 -76.10 2.53 0.66
N LEU A 765 -75.44 2.72 -0.48
CA LEU A 765 -74.58 1.67 -1.05
C LEU A 765 -73.09 1.97 -1.09
N LEU A 766 -72.62 3.09 -0.57
CA LEU A 766 -71.24 3.55 -0.83
C LEU A 766 -70.26 3.37 0.35
N GLU A 767 -70.70 2.88 1.50
CA GLU A 767 -69.83 2.75 2.70
C GLU A 767 -69.12 1.39 2.88
N GLN A 768 -69.40 0.39 2.06
CA GLN A 768 -68.88 -0.97 2.34
C GLN A 768 -67.62 -1.37 1.53
N ALA A 769 -67.11 -0.56 0.63
CA ALA A 769 -66.02 -1.00 -0.24
C ALA A 769 -64.59 -0.64 0.22
N ASN A 770 -64.42 0.26 1.18
CA ASN A 770 -63.10 0.90 1.42
C ASN A 770 -62.21 0.21 2.48
N THR A 771 -62.67 -0.81 3.16
CA THR A 771 -61.91 -1.41 4.30
C THR A 771 -61.10 -2.68 3.92
N ARG A 772 -61.13 -3.11 2.67
CA ARG A 772 -60.57 -4.43 2.31
C ARG A 772 -59.20 -4.43 1.58
N LEU A 773 -58.59 -3.27 1.36
CA LEU A 773 -57.36 -3.19 0.55
C LEU A 773 -56.07 -2.94 1.32
N GLU A 774 -56.06 -2.71 2.61
CA GLU A 774 -54.87 -2.32 3.34
C GLU A 774 -54.07 -3.49 3.98
N THR A 775 -54.57 -4.74 3.96
CA THR A 775 -54.02 -5.81 4.79
C THR A 775 -53.05 -6.77 4.09
N LEU A 776 -52.72 -6.58 2.81
CA LEU A 776 -52.03 -7.64 2.01
C LEU A 776 -50.55 -7.44 1.71
N SER A 777 -49.81 -6.62 2.42
CA SER A 777 -48.40 -6.33 2.01
C SER A 777 -47.31 -6.41 3.08
N LEU A 778 -47.52 -7.06 4.20
CA LEU A 778 -46.55 -7.04 5.33
C LEU A 778 -46.01 -8.42 5.78
N GLU A 779 -46.44 -9.48 5.16
CA GLU A 779 -45.95 -10.84 5.48
C GLU A 779 -45.10 -11.42 4.36
N ASP A 780 -44.23 -12.38 4.64
CA ASP A 780 -43.46 -13.15 3.67
C ASP A 780 -44.32 -14.30 3.12
N ASP A 781 -44.56 -14.32 1.85
CA ASP A 781 -45.47 -15.28 1.18
C ASP A 781 -45.04 -16.74 1.36
N LEU A 782 -43.73 -16.99 1.62
CA LEU A 782 -43.23 -18.35 1.79
C LEU A 782 -43.38 -18.88 3.22
N THR A 783 -43.05 -18.08 4.19
CA THR A 783 -42.92 -18.48 5.60
C THR A 783 -44.07 -18.01 6.46
N GLY A 784 -44.88 -17.09 6.01
CA GLY A 784 -46.04 -16.55 6.74
C GLY A 784 -45.70 -15.66 7.95
N ILE A 785 -44.45 -15.36 8.18
CA ILE A 785 -43.97 -14.42 9.19
C ILE A 785 -43.77 -13.04 8.56
N ALA A 786 -43.42 -12.05 9.37
CA ALA A 786 -43.14 -10.71 8.85
C ALA A 786 -42.06 -10.73 7.77
N ASN A 787 -42.26 -9.95 6.72
CA ASN A 787 -41.19 -9.74 5.73
C ASN A 787 -40.21 -8.66 6.19
N ARG A 788 -39.12 -8.49 5.46
CA ARG A 788 -38.08 -7.51 5.76
C ARG A 788 -38.60 -6.09 5.94
N ARG A 789 -39.57 -5.66 5.11
CA ARG A 789 -40.17 -4.32 5.21
C ARG A 789 -40.94 -4.14 6.54
N ASN A 790 -41.65 -5.18 6.95
CA ASN A 790 -42.33 -5.18 8.24
C ASN A 790 -41.34 -5.18 9.41
N PHE A 791 -40.24 -5.93 9.28
CA PHE A 791 -39.16 -5.92 10.26
C PHE A 791 -38.50 -4.54 10.39
N GLU A 792 -38.12 -3.89 9.28
CA GLU A 792 -37.49 -2.55 9.28
C GLU A 792 -38.41 -1.50 9.93
N ARG A 793 -39.71 -1.62 9.67
CA ARG A 793 -40.74 -0.78 10.32
C ARG A 793 -40.80 -1.07 11.81
N ALA A 794 -40.93 -2.34 12.19
CA ALA A 794 -40.99 -2.75 13.58
C ALA A 794 -39.73 -2.37 14.36
N LEU A 795 -38.57 -2.52 13.74
CA LEU A 795 -37.27 -2.11 14.31
C LEU A 795 -37.26 -0.60 14.59
N ALA A 796 -37.70 0.22 13.63
CA ALA A 796 -37.76 1.66 13.80
C ALA A 796 -38.73 2.07 14.92
N ASP A 797 -39.89 1.41 14.98
CA ASP A 797 -40.92 1.66 16.00
C ASP A 797 -40.44 1.25 17.40
N GLU A 798 -39.88 0.05 17.55
CA GLU A 798 -39.38 -0.46 18.82
C GLU A 798 -38.07 0.23 19.24
N TRP A 799 -37.25 0.64 18.31
CA TRP A 799 -36.08 1.49 18.57
C TRP A 799 -36.46 2.80 19.25
N ASN A 800 -37.42 3.49 18.63
CA ASN A 800 -37.96 4.74 19.18
C ASN A 800 -38.68 4.55 20.51
N ARG A 801 -39.35 3.41 20.69
CA ARG A 801 -40.01 3.05 21.95
C ARG A 801 -38.99 2.73 23.04
N ALA A 802 -38.00 1.91 22.75
CA ALA A 802 -36.92 1.55 23.68
C ALA A 802 -36.11 2.76 24.11
N ARG A 803 -35.81 3.67 23.18
CA ARG A 803 -35.10 4.93 23.45
C ARG A 803 -35.88 5.82 24.42
N ARG A 804 -37.18 5.96 24.21
CA ARG A 804 -38.01 6.78 25.10
C ARG A 804 -38.20 6.19 26.48
N ARG A 805 -38.11 4.88 26.62
CA ARG A 805 -38.27 4.17 27.88
C ARG A 805 -36.95 3.81 28.56
N GLU A 806 -35.81 4.15 27.94
CA GLU A 806 -34.47 3.77 28.39
C GLU A 806 -34.38 2.26 28.68
N GLN A 807 -35.01 1.47 27.81
CA GLN A 807 -35.03 0.02 27.93
C GLN A 807 -34.12 -0.62 26.90
N PRO A 808 -33.54 -1.80 27.22
CA PRO A 808 -32.74 -2.51 26.25
C PRO A 808 -33.60 -2.99 25.08
N LEU A 809 -33.00 -2.99 23.92
CA LEU A 809 -33.54 -3.61 22.71
C LEU A 809 -32.49 -4.57 22.17
N ALA A 810 -32.86 -5.81 22.02
CA ALA A 810 -31.98 -6.81 21.45
C ALA A 810 -32.45 -7.25 20.06
N LEU A 811 -31.47 -7.61 19.26
CA LEU A 811 -31.64 -8.17 17.93
C LEU A 811 -30.81 -9.45 17.81
N ILE A 812 -31.47 -10.49 17.34
CA ILE A 812 -30.82 -11.73 16.93
C ILE A 812 -30.91 -11.80 15.41
N LEU A 813 -29.78 -11.84 14.73
CA LEU A 813 -29.71 -12.25 13.33
C LEU A 813 -29.31 -13.72 13.28
N LEU A 814 -30.08 -14.48 12.56
CA LEU A 814 -29.96 -15.93 12.45
C LEU A 814 -29.84 -16.32 10.97
N ASP A 815 -28.90 -17.17 10.68
CA ASP A 815 -28.68 -17.69 9.33
C ASP A 815 -28.58 -19.22 9.39
N LEU A 816 -29.21 -19.85 8.42
CA LEU A 816 -29.23 -21.32 8.34
C LEU A 816 -27.96 -21.84 7.70
N ASP A 817 -27.21 -22.58 8.48
CA ASP A 817 -25.90 -23.07 8.08
C ASP A 817 -26.01 -24.05 6.90
N HIS A 818 -25.18 -23.83 5.90
CA HIS A 818 -25.10 -24.67 4.70
C HIS A 818 -26.44 -24.84 3.96
N PHE A 819 -27.36 -23.88 4.09
CA PHE A 819 -28.66 -23.93 3.45
C PHE A 819 -28.56 -24.08 1.92
N LYS A 820 -27.59 -23.42 1.30
CA LYS A 820 -27.30 -23.62 -0.13
C LYS A 820 -26.98 -25.09 -0.45
N ALA A 821 -26.17 -25.74 0.39
CA ALA A 821 -25.86 -27.16 0.21
C ALA A 821 -27.08 -28.08 0.40
N LEU A 822 -28.05 -27.68 1.22
CA LEU A 822 -29.34 -28.36 1.33
C LEU A 822 -30.12 -28.22 0.01
N ASN A 823 -30.21 -27.01 -0.53
CA ASN A 823 -30.84 -26.71 -1.82
C ASN A 823 -30.17 -27.49 -2.97
N ASP A 824 -28.86 -27.48 -3.01
CA ASP A 824 -28.08 -28.15 -4.06
C ASP A 824 -28.24 -29.68 -4.01
N ARG A 825 -28.45 -30.25 -2.82
CA ARG A 825 -28.62 -31.70 -2.62
C ARG A 825 -30.06 -32.19 -2.79
N ARG A 826 -31.06 -31.42 -2.37
CA ARG A 826 -32.47 -31.85 -2.26
C ARG A 826 -33.44 -31.00 -3.07
N GLY A 827 -32.93 -30.01 -3.79
CA GLY A 827 -33.71 -29.08 -4.60
C GLY A 827 -34.37 -27.96 -3.81
N HIS A 828 -34.72 -26.87 -4.51
CA HIS A 828 -35.38 -25.70 -3.91
C HIS A 828 -36.66 -26.00 -3.13
N PRO A 829 -37.56 -26.92 -3.56
CA PRO A 829 -38.74 -27.22 -2.77
C PRO A 829 -38.44 -27.76 -1.37
N ALA A 830 -37.34 -28.49 -1.19
CA ALA A 830 -36.90 -28.97 0.12
C ALA A 830 -36.33 -27.84 0.99
N GLY A 831 -35.65 -26.85 0.36
CA GLY A 831 -35.25 -25.64 1.03
C GLY A 831 -36.44 -24.77 1.46
N ASP A 832 -37.44 -24.62 0.59
CA ASP A 832 -38.65 -23.90 0.90
C ASP A 832 -39.44 -24.53 2.05
N ASP A 833 -39.50 -25.86 2.08
CA ASP A 833 -40.11 -26.57 3.22
C ASP A 833 -39.30 -26.38 4.52
N CYS A 834 -37.99 -26.40 4.42
CA CYS A 834 -37.10 -26.08 5.54
C CYS A 834 -37.33 -24.66 6.05
N LEU A 835 -37.44 -23.66 5.19
CA LEU A 835 -37.70 -22.25 5.56
C LEU A 835 -39.09 -22.09 6.22
N ARG A 836 -40.14 -22.78 5.72
CA ARG A 836 -41.47 -22.74 6.33
C ARG A 836 -41.44 -23.34 7.73
N ARG A 837 -40.77 -24.49 7.90
CA ARG A 837 -40.67 -25.17 9.20
C ARG A 837 -39.86 -24.33 10.20
N VAL A 838 -38.77 -23.73 9.77
CA VAL A 838 -38.00 -22.82 10.61
C VAL A 838 -38.82 -21.59 10.95
N GLY A 839 -39.43 -20.92 9.96
CA GLY A 839 -40.27 -19.73 10.17
C GLY A 839 -41.40 -20.03 11.15
N ALA A 840 -42.12 -21.16 10.99
CA ALA A 840 -43.17 -21.60 11.93
C ALA A 840 -42.61 -21.85 13.34
N PHE A 841 -41.46 -22.51 13.45
CA PHE A 841 -40.81 -22.76 14.73
C PHE A 841 -40.39 -21.47 15.44
N LEU A 842 -39.81 -20.52 14.69
CA LEU A 842 -39.42 -19.22 15.23
C LEU A 842 -40.63 -18.43 15.72
N ALA A 843 -41.71 -18.39 14.93
CA ALA A 843 -42.99 -17.72 15.31
C ALA A 843 -43.68 -18.39 16.49
N GLU A 844 -43.50 -19.70 16.66
CA GLU A 844 -44.06 -20.43 17.78
C GLU A 844 -43.27 -20.22 19.07
N THR A 845 -41.97 -20.01 18.95
CA THR A 845 -41.08 -19.85 20.12
C THR A 845 -41.05 -18.41 20.63
N VAL A 846 -41.17 -17.43 19.74
CA VAL A 846 -41.11 -15.99 20.05
C VAL A 846 -42.52 -15.39 19.96
N LYS A 847 -43.18 -15.24 21.12
CA LYS A 847 -44.65 -14.90 21.18
C LYS A 847 -45.00 -13.69 22.06
N ARG A 848 -44.01 -13.03 22.70
CA ARG A 848 -44.37 -11.91 23.57
C ARG A 848 -44.81 -10.69 22.78
N SER A 849 -45.68 -9.91 23.35
CA SER A 849 -46.15 -8.68 22.71
C SER A 849 -44.98 -7.72 22.42
N GLY A 850 -44.84 -7.30 21.17
CA GLY A 850 -43.75 -6.43 20.71
C GLY A 850 -42.56 -7.18 20.16
N GLU A 851 -42.39 -8.46 20.35
CA GLU A 851 -41.39 -9.28 19.68
C GLU A 851 -41.79 -9.50 18.22
N VAL A 852 -40.81 -9.42 17.33
CA VAL A 852 -41.05 -9.58 15.89
C VAL A 852 -40.10 -10.63 15.34
N VAL A 853 -40.63 -11.60 14.67
CA VAL A 853 -39.89 -12.58 13.89
C VAL A 853 -40.11 -12.29 12.42
N ALA A 854 -39.05 -12.08 11.69
CA ALA A 854 -39.11 -11.77 10.27
C ALA A 854 -38.15 -12.60 9.47
N ARG A 855 -38.50 -12.83 8.23
CA ARG A 855 -37.53 -13.30 7.24
C ARG A 855 -36.79 -12.10 6.68
N TYR A 856 -35.50 -12.01 6.99
CA TYR A 856 -34.67 -10.86 6.65
C TYR A 856 -34.19 -10.91 5.21
N GLY A 857 -33.87 -12.11 4.70
CA GLY A 857 -33.56 -12.37 3.31
C GLY A 857 -33.08 -13.80 3.08
N GLY A 858 -33.43 -14.42 2.00
CA GLY A 858 -32.96 -15.77 1.66
C GLY A 858 -33.19 -16.79 2.77
N GLU A 859 -32.09 -17.24 3.39
CA GLU A 859 -32.04 -18.13 4.57
C GLU A 859 -31.82 -17.41 5.90
N GLU A 860 -31.91 -16.07 5.89
CA GLU A 860 -31.68 -15.26 7.08
C GLU A 860 -32.99 -14.85 7.76
N PHE A 861 -33.00 -14.91 9.06
CA PHE A 861 -34.12 -14.48 9.91
C PHE A 861 -33.62 -13.43 10.90
N ALA A 862 -34.50 -12.50 11.22
CA ALA A 862 -34.25 -11.47 12.23
C ALA A 862 -35.32 -11.57 13.33
N ILE A 863 -34.88 -11.56 14.57
CA ILE A 863 -35.74 -11.60 15.73
C ILE A 863 -35.46 -10.39 16.61
N LEU A 864 -36.45 -9.53 16.72
CA LEU A 864 -36.41 -8.33 17.53
C LEU A 864 -37.03 -8.55 18.88
N LEU A 865 -36.32 -8.21 19.94
CA LEU A 865 -36.71 -8.51 21.33
C LEU A 865 -36.67 -7.22 22.18
N PRO A 866 -37.78 -6.49 22.27
CA PRO A 866 -37.90 -5.31 23.12
C PRO A 866 -37.84 -5.65 24.62
N GLY A 867 -37.08 -4.85 25.38
CA GLY A 867 -36.96 -5.00 26.82
C GLY A 867 -36.07 -6.18 27.25
N VAL A 868 -35.31 -6.76 26.35
CA VAL A 868 -34.43 -7.89 26.59
C VAL A 868 -32.98 -7.43 26.53
N ASP A 869 -32.19 -7.74 27.53
CA ASP A 869 -30.76 -7.50 27.59
C ASP A 869 -29.95 -8.56 26.81
N ALA A 870 -28.63 -8.41 26.79
CA ALA A 870 -27.76 -9.31 26.04
C ALA A 870 -27.87 -10.75 26.52
N ASP A 871 -27.91 -10.99 27.84
CA ASP A 871 -27.95 -12.33 28.39
C ASP A 871 -29.31 -13.00 28.14
N GLY A 872 -30.38 -12.22 28.21
CA GLY A 872 -31.73 -12.67 27.82
C GLY A 872 -31.78 -13.06 26.34
N ALA A 873 -31.21 -12.24 25.48
CA ALA A 873 -31.20 -12.49 24.03
C ALA A 873 -30.32 -13.70 23.66
N ILE A 874 -29.21 -13.94 24.37
CA ILE A 874 -28.38 -15.12 24.20
C ILE A 874 -29.17 -16.38 24.51
N ARG A 875 -29.90 -16.40 25.63
CA ARG A 875 -30.76 -17.57 26.00
C ARG A 875 -31.82 -17.84 24.95
N VAL A 876 -32.43 -16.78 24.43
CA VAL A 876 -33.40 -16.94 23.32
C VAL A 876 -32.69 -17.49 22.09
N ALA A 877 -31.57 -16.94 21.71
CA ALA A 877 -30.80 -17.34 20.53
C ALA A 877 -30.35 -18.82 20.64
N GLU A 878 -29.88 -19.27 21.81
CA GLU A 878 -29.52 -20.68 22.02
C GLU A 878 -30.75 -21.59 21.96
N THR A 879 -31.87 -21.15 22.51
CA THR A 879 -33.15 -21.91 22.42
C THR A 879 -33.54 -22.05 20.93
N LEU A 880 -33.41 -20.99 20.15
CA LEU A 880 -33.74 -21.03 18.73
C LEU A 880 -32.75 -21.91 17.97
N ARG A 881 -31.44 -21.75 18.21
CA ARG A 881 -30.39 -22.55 17.60
C ARG A 881 -30.59 -24.06 17.85
N GLU A 882 -30.76 -24.44 19.12
CA GLU A 882 -30.99 -25.85 19.49
C GLU A 882 -32.31 -26.40 18.94
N GLY A 883 -33.32 -25.53 18.88
CA GLY A 883 -34.61 -25.92 18.30
C GLY A 883 -34.50 -26.19 16.81
N ILE A 884 -33.77 -25.32 16.07
CA ILE A 884 -33.53 -25.52 14.65
C ILE A 884 -32.69 -26.77 14.41
N GLU A 885 -31.66 -27.01 15.21
CA GLU A 885 -30.84 -28.23 15.14
C GLU A 885 -31.70 -29.49 15.36
N ARG A 886 -32.67 -29.47 16.30
CA ARG A 886 -33.61 -30.56 16.53
C ARG A 886 -34.60 -30.78 15.37
N LEU A 887 -34.88 -29.77 14.54
CA LEU A 887 -35.64 -29.95 13.30
C LEU A 887 -34.92 -30.84 12.29
N GLY A 888 -33.59 -31.05 12.45
CA GLY A 888 -32.81 -32.06 11.77
C GLY A 888 -32.50 -31.79 10.28
N SER A 889 -32.89 -30.65 9.75
CA SER A 889 -32.68 -30.29 8.35
C SER A 889 -31.42 -29.45 8.13
N VAL A 890 -31.17 -28.54 9.04
CA VAL A 890 -30.04 -27.58 9.02
C VAL A 890 -29.68 -27.21 10.46
N THR A 891 -28.54 -26.63 10.67
CA THR A 891 -28.20 -25.92 11.90
C THR A 891 -28.30 -24.39 11.64
N ALA A 892 -28.18 -23.62 12.68
CA ALA A 892 -28.25 -22.18 12.56
C ALA A 892 -27.12 -21.49 13.34
N SER A 893 -26.52 -20.47 12.70
CA SER A 893 -25.62 -19.56 13.39
C SER A 893 -26.38 -18.30 13.79
N CYS A 894 -26.17 -17.84 15.02
CA CYS A 894 -26.88 -16.68 15.56
C CYS A 894 -25.88 -15.59 15.98
N GLY A 895 -26.13 -14.39 15.55
CA GLY A 895 -25.47 -13.18 16.03
C GLY A 895 -26.42 -12.35 16.87
N VAL A 896 -25.99 -12.02 18.07
CA VAL A 896 -26.81 -11.31 19.07
C VAL A 896 -26.21 -9.94 19.34
N ALA A 897 -27.03 -8.91 19.32
CA ALA A 897 -26.70 -7.60 19.82
C ALA A 897 -27.81 -7.06 20.71
N ALA A 898 -27.47 -6.38 21.77
CA ALA A 898 -28.42 -5.71 22.64
C ALA A 898 -27.86 -4.38 23.10
N ILE A 899 -28.66 -3.34 23.01
CA ILE A 899 -28.28 -1.98 23.37
C ILE A 899 -29.46 -1.23 24.01
N ILE A 900 -29.17 -0.28 24.89
CA ILE A 900 -30.12 0.78 25.21
C ILE A 900 -29.94 1.87 24.17
N PRO A 901 -30.94 2.16 23.33
CA PRO A 901 -30.79 3.13 22.26
C PRO A 901 -30.58 4.55 22.78
N THR A 902 -29.48 5.19 22.34
CA THR A 902 -29.15 6.59 22.67
C THR A 902 -29.14 7.49 21.43
N THR A 903 -29.09 6.90 20.23
CA THR A 903 -29.02 7.61 18.94
C THR A 903 -30.35 7.56 18.18
N GLU A 904 -30.44 8.33 17.10
CA GLU A 904 -31.68 8.36 16.26
C GLU A 904 -31.79 7.17 15.30
N THR A 905 -30.68 6.45 15.00
CA THR A 905 -30.68 5.32 14.07
C THR A 905 -30.39 3.99 14.74
N SER A 906 -31.02 2.94 14.26
CA SER A 906 -30.85 1.55 14.75
C SER A 906 -29.66 0.82 14.10
N ASP A 907 -28.88 1.50 13.25
CA ASP A 907 -27.83 0.88 12.44
C ASP A 907 -26.76 0.18 13.28
N GLN A 908 -26.45 0.71 14.45
CA GLN A 908 -25.48 0.12 15.38
C GLN A 908 -25.94 -1.25 15.89
N LEU A 909 -27.22 -1.41 16.18
CA LEU A 909 -27.79 -2.67 16.64
C LEU A 909 -27.71 -3.74 15.54
N VAL A 910 -28.10 -3.37 14.32
CA VAL A 910 -28.06 -4.27 13.17
C VAL A 910 -26.62 -4.65 12.84
N ALA A 911 -25.72 -3.66 12.75
CA ALA A 911 -24.31 -3.90 12.49
C ALA A 911 -23.62 -4.73 13.60
N GLY A 912 -24.07 -4.56 14.85
CA GLY A 912 -23.61 -5.38 15.98
C GLY A 912 -24.01 -6.85 15.80
N ALA A 913 -25.28 -7.09 15.57
CA ALA A 913 -25.82 -8.43 15.36
C ALA A 913 -25.21 -9.11 14.12
N ASP A 914 -25.00 -8.35 13.06
CA ASP A 914 -24.38 -8.88 11.83
C ASP A 914 -22.92 -9.28 12.05
N ARG A 915 -22.12 -8.45 12.73
CA ARG A 915 -20.73 -8.83 13.10
C ARG A 915 -20.69 -10.09 13.98
N ALA A 916 -21.63 -10.17 14.93
CA ALA A 916 -21.74 -11.33 15.80
C ALA A 916 -22.15 -12.59 15.02
N LEU A 917 -23.06 -12.45 14.06
CA LEU A 917 -23.45 -13.53 13.16
C LEU A 917 -22.29 -13.97 12.27
N TYR A 918 -21.55 -13.02 11.74
CA TYR A 918 -20.33 -13.29 10.98
C TYR A 918 -19.30 -14.06 11.82
N ALA A 919 -19.09 -13.64 13.07
CA ALA A 919 -18.22 -14.36 14.01
C ALA A 919 -18.71 -15.78 14.31
N ALA A 920 -20.02 -15.99 14.42
CA ALA A 920 -20.62 -17.31 14.62
C ALA A 920 -20.32 -18.23 13.42
N LYS A 921 -20.52 -17.72 12.20
CA LYS A 921 -20.22 -18.47 10.97
C LYS A 921 -18.74 -18.86 10.86
N HIS A 922 -17.80 -18.01 11.32
CA HIS A 922 -16.36 -18.27 11.29
C HIS A 922 -15.85 -19.09 12.47
N SER A 923 -16.58 -19.17 13.55
CA SER A 923 -16.24 -19.98 14.74
C SER A 923 -16.65 -21.46 14.63
N GLY A 924 -16.99 -21.92 13.44
CA GLY A 924 -17.38 -23.32 13.22
C GLY A 924 -18.88 -23.50 12.98
N ARG A 925 -19.66 -22.44 12.94
CA ARG A 925 -21.13 -22.45 12.76
C ARG A 925 -21.87 -23.10 13.93
N ASN A 926 -23.16 -23.25 13.80
CA ASN A 926 -24.04 -23.86 14.81
C ASN A 926 -23.75 -23.31 16.22
N CYS A 927 -23.60 -22.04 16.36
CA CYS A 927 -23.30 -21.40 17.64
C CYS A 927 -23.90 -20.00 17.70
N VAL A 928 -24.00 -19.47 18.91
CA VAL A 928 -24.37 -18.09 19.17
C VAL A 928 -23.13 -17.26 19.46
N ARG A 929 -23.06 -16.09 18.91
CA ARG A 929 -22.07 -15.05 19.23
C ARG A 929 -22.76 -13.76 19.57
N VAL A 930 -22.15 -12.99 20.45
CA VAL A 930 -22.64 -11.69 20.87
C VAL A 930 -21.69 -10.59 20.39
N ALA A 931 -22.22 -9.44 20.08
CA ALA A 931 -21.42 -8.28 19.72
C ALA A 931 -20.57 -7.82 20.91
N ASP A 932 -19.25 -7.74 20.69
CA ASP A 932 -18.28 -7.38 21.72
C ASP A 932 -18.05 -5.87 21.81
N GLU A 933 -17.59 -5.37 22.96
CA GLU A 933 -17.60 -3.98 23.43
C GLU A 933 -16.60 -3.01 22.75
N SER A 934 -16.18 -3.21 21.54
CA SER A 934 -15.25 -2.28 20.89
C SER A 934 -15.91 -1.43 19.82
N THR A 935 -16.53 -0.37 20.17
CA THR A 935 -16.61 0.97 19.56
C THR A 935 -17.96 1.64 19.82
N THR A 936 -17.98 2.65 20.69
CA THR A 936 -19.00 3.69 20.89
C THR A 936 -20.47 3.24 20.98
N GLY A 937 -20.84 2.75 22.15
CA GLY A 937 -22.23 2.50 22.57
C GLY A 937 -22.22 1.60 23.81
N THR A 938 -22.97 1.99 24.86
CA THR A 938 -23.05 1.24 26.11
C THR A 938 -23.80 -0.06 25.89
N TRP A 939 -23.10 -1.15 25.67
CA TRP A 939 -23.68 -2.50 25.64
C TRP A 939 -23.81 -3.01 27.08
N LEU A 940 -24.99 -3.43 27.46
CA LEU A 940 -25.23 -3.94 28.81
C LEU A 940 -24.65 -5.35 28.97
N ARG A 941 -23.51 -5.44 29.66
CA ARG A 941 -23.17 -6.61 30.47
C ARG A 941 -23.40 -6.24 31.93
N ASP A 942 -24.28 -6.93 32.57
CA ASP A 942 -24.51 -6.74 34.01
C ASP A 942 -23.29 -7.20 34.81
N ALA A 943 -22.73 -6.32 35.61
CA ALA A 943 -21.66 -6.60 36.54
C ALA A 943 -22.25 -7.22 37.80
N SER A 944 -22.49 -8.52 37.72
CA SER A 944 -22.73 -9.29 38.99
C SER A 944 -22.62 -10.79 38.71
N ALA A 945 -21.39 -11.31 38.87
CA ALA A 945 -21.07 -12.54 39.62
C ALA A 945 -19.57 -12.78 39.58
#